data_4f83a8a19ffa2d04317a6a7f6f5cde2b
#
_entry.id   4f83a8a19ffa2d04317a6a7f6f5cde2b
#
_cell.length_a   1.000
_cell.length_b   1.000
_cell.length_c   1.000
_cell.angle_alpha   90.00
_cell.angle_beta   90.00
_cell.angle_gamma   90.00
#
_symmetry.space_group_name_H-M   'P 1'
#
loop_
_entity.id
_entity.type
_entity.pdbx_description
1 polymer ?
#
loop_
_entity_poly.entity_id
_entity_poly.type
_entity_poly.pdbx_seq_one_letter_code
_entity_poly.pdbx_strand_id
1 'polypeptide(L)'
;MAISSKISRNFAAVKLFLAILALLFLHNAASAQVAAVQDSSDVATLDGEAVREVTISSRRLGRVKTSGLGNTEFISLKELLRAACCNLGESFTTNPSVDVNYADAATGAQQIKLLGLSGTYVQMLTENIPNYRGLAAPYSLGYIPGPWMQSIQVSKGASSVKNGYESITGQINVEFKKPQATPWTDANLYFNSDRKLEANLGANLKLSDKWSTALLGHYEILDKAHDDNDDGFADMPKMRQGSLMSRWAYISDTYMFQMAIKGLKEHREGGQITHGQTVHNPYLIDITNERYEAFTKNAFILNPELMTNIALILSGSIHHERSSYGYKRYDADQRNGYASLMFETDFDEHHNLSTGLSLNHDYLSDGSDTDETTPGVYAQYTYKIGELFTLMGGLRWDHSSLWGSYVTPRMHVKYSPIDWLTLRGSVGKGYRTPHILAENSYLLASNRQLMNNENIRQEKAWNYGLSAQLKIPVGGRTLDLNMEYYYTHFIQQAIIDYDVAEGMIAVHGLGDDDKSYSHTIQVDATYEVLPKLNVTAAWRWNDVKATFNGELRQKPMNSRYKGLLTASFAPGLGKWQFDATVQLNGGGRLPDNHGIPLWDEHLKAYEQVSAQVTRFFRHWSIYAGGENLTGFKQKNAIISADNPWGPNFDATMIYGPVHGAVFYIGVRVNWNKI
;
A
#
# COMPACT_ATOMS: atom_id res chain seq x y z
N MET A 1 -25.59 32.93 -6.26
CA MET A 1 -25.60 32.76 -7.73
C MET A 1 -24.23 32.49 -8.36
N ALA A 2 -23.12 32.68 -7.65
CA ALA A 2 -21.74 32.44 -8.18
C ALA A 2 -21.22 30.99 -8.02
N ILE A 3 -21.83 30.17 -7.18
CA ILE A 3 -21.40 28.77 -6.93
C ILE A 3 -21.90 27.82 -8.03
N SER A 4 -23.05 28.13 -8.66
CA SER A 4 -23.63 27.32 -9.74
C SER A 4 -22.82 27.36 -11.05
N SER A 5 -22.07 28.44 -11.31
CA SER A 5 -21.34 28.58 -12.59
C SER A 5 -19.98 27.88 -12.62
N LYS A 6 -19.32 27.64 -11.46
CA LYS A 6 -18.07 26.86 -11.39
C LYS A 6 -18.30 25.36 -11.49
N ILE A 7 -19.38 24.85 -10.89
CA ILE A 7 -19.77 23.43 -11.01
C ILE A 7 -20.08 23.09 -12.46
N SER A 8 -20.74 23.99 -13.21
CA SER A 8 -21.09 23.79 -14.62
C SER A 8 -19.86 23.74 -15.57
N ARG A 9 -18.77 24.43 -15.26
CA ARG A 9 -17.53 24.41 -16.07
C ARG A 9 -16.74 23.12 -15.93
N ASN A 10 -16.69 22.53 -14.73
CA ASN A 10 -15.99 21.26 -14.51
C ASN A 10 -16.76 20.06 -15.11
N PHE A 11 -18.12 20.10 -15.10
CA PHE A 11 -18.93 19.15 -15.83
C PHE A 11 -18.79 19.26 -17.36
N ALA A 12 -18.43 20.42 -17.87
CA ALA A 12 -18.16 20.59 -19.30
C ALA A 12 -16.88 19.87 -19.75
N ALA A 13 -15.82 19.85 -18.93
CA ALA A 13 -14.58 19.11 -19.23
C ALA A 13 -14.79 17.59 -19.21
N VAL A 14 -15.57 17.09 -18.23
CA VAL A 14 -15.93 15.66 -18.14
C VAL A 14 -16.86 15.27 -19.30
N LYS A 15 -17.83 16.12 -19.66
CA LYS A 15 -18.69 15.91 -20.83
C LYS A 15 -17.92 15.96 -22.14
N LEU A 16 -16.94 16.87 -22.28
CA LEU A 16 -16.08 16.95 -23.46
C LEU A 16 -15.18 15.72 -23.58
N PHE A 17 -14.63 15.22 -22.47
CA PHE A 17 -13.83 13.99 -22.43
C PHE A 17 -14.67 12.77 -22.80
N LEU A 18 -15.88 12.64 -22.24
CA LEU A 18 -16.83 11.58 -22.59
C LEU A 18 -17.32 11.69 -24.04
N ALA A 19 -17.49 12.90 -24.58
CA ALA A 19 -17.86 13.13 -25.97
C ALA A 19 -16.70 12.81 -26.93
N ILE A 20 -15.45 13.10 -26.57
CA ILE A 20 -14.25 12.70 -27.32
C ILE A 20 -14.09 11.19 -27.28
N LEU A 21 -14.33 10.55 -26.14
CA LEU A 21 -14.36 9.08 -26.02
C LEU A 21 -15.43 8.50 -26.96
N ALA A 22 -16.65 9.04 -26.96
CA ALA A 22 -17.76 8.60 -27.81
C ALA A 22 -17.49 8.81 -29.32
N LEU A 23 -16.82 9.92 -29.69
CA LEU A 23 -16.41 10.18 -31.08
C LEU A 23 -15.31 9.24 -31.57
N LEU A 24 -14.39 8.83 -30.71
CA LEU A 24 -13.38 7.81 -31.00
C LEU A 24 -13.99 6.40 -31.13
N PHE A 25 -15.14 6.13 -30.49
CA PHE A 25 -15.90 4.89 -30.61
C PHE A 25 -16.56 4.72 -31.98
N LEU A 26 -17.00 5.81 -32.62
CA LEU A 26 -17.74 5.75 -33.86
C LEU A 26 -16.87 5.53 -35.12
N HIS A 27 -15.54 5.68 -35.00
CA HIS A 27 -14.64 5.63 -36.17
C HIS A 27 -13.91 4.30 -36.41
N ASN A 28 -14.02 3.29 -35.51
CA ASN A 28 -13.22 2.06 -35.60
C ASN A 28 -14.00 0.73 -35.48
N ALA A 29 -15.19 0.66 -36.09
CA ALA A 29 -15.92 -0.60 -36.17
C ALA A 29 -15.58 -1.33 -37.50
N ALA A 30 -14.32 -1.69 -37.74
CA ALA A 30 -13.95 -2.57 -38.85
C ALA A 30 -12.74 -3.45 -38.48
N SER A 31 -13.03 -4.75 -38.41
CA SER A 31 -12.18 -5.95 -38.62
C SER A 31 -10.72 -5.99 -38.17
N ALA A 32 -10.36 -7.00 -37.34
CA ALA A 32 -9.18 -7.84 -37.55
C ALA A 32 -9.16 -9.10 -36.64
N GLN A 33 -8.93 -10.24 -37.24
CA GLN A 33 -8.48 -11.49 -36.62
C GLN A 33 -7.01 -11.39 -36.23
N VAL A 34 -6.62 -11.98 -35.12
CA VAL A 34 -5.20 -12.00 -34.65
C VAL A 34 -4.81 -13.36 -34.08
N ALA A 35 -3.65 -13.81 -34.56
CA ALA A 35 -2.93 -14.97 -34.10
C ALA A 35 -2.30 -14.76 -32.69
N ALA A 36 -2.33 -15.81 -31.86
CA ALA A 36 -1.70 -15.83 -30.55
C ALA A 36 -0.20 -16.09 -30.68
N VAL A 37 0.60 -15.28 -29.99
CA VAL A 37 2.03 -15.55 -29.76
C VAL A 37 2.16 -16.07 -28.32
N GLN A 38 2.72 -17.27 -28.21
CA GLN A 38 3.11 -17.91 -26.96
C GLN A 38 4.42 -17.28 -26.48
N ASP A 39 4.46 -16.82 -25.22
CA ASP A 39 5.70 -16.45 -24.56
C ASP A 39 5.76 -17.17 -23.21
N SER A 40 6.78 -18.00 -23.05
CA SER A 40 7.06 -18.82 -21.89
C SER A 40 8.11 -18.15 -21.02
N SER A 41 7.72 -17.67 -19.85
CA SER A 41 8.66 -17.34 -18.78
C SER A 41 8.22 -18.00 -17.50
N ASP A 42 8.72 -19.20 -17.27
CA ASP A 42 8.60 -19.92 -16.00
C ASP A 42 9.54 -19.26 -14.99
N VAL A 43 8.99 -18.53 -14.03
CA VAL A 43 9.73 -18.04 -12.87
C VAL A 43 9.29 -18.89 -11.69
N ALA A 44 10.14 -19.82 -11.28
CA ALA A 44 9.95 -20.56 -10.04
C ALA A 44 10.13 -19.62 -8.84
N THR A 45 9.09 -19.44 -8.07
CA THR A 45 9.13 -18.84 -6.74
C THR A 45 8.86 -19.92 -5.71
N LEU A 46 9.32 -19.71 -4.48
CA LEU A 46 9.16 -20.64 -3.34
C LEU A 46 7.70 -21.01 -3.01
N ASP A 47 6.71 -20.42 -3.70
CA ASP A 47 5.28 -20.75 -3.68
C ASP A 47 4.81 -21.18 -5.09
N GLY A 48 5.35 -22.26 -5.61
CA GLY A 48 5.26 -22.65 -7.03
C GLY A 48 3.85 -22.77 -7.63
N GLU A 49 2.83 -23.24 -6.92
CA GLU A 49 1.48 -23.40 -7.48
C GLU A 49 0.67 -22.11 -7.54
N ALA A 50 0.69 -21.29 -6.50
CA ALA A 50 -0.08 -20.05 -6.45
C ALA A 50 0.37 -19.04 -7.52
N VAL A 51 1.67 -19.00 -7.83
CA VAL A 51 2.25 -18.11 -8.85
C VAL A 51 1.94 -18.56 -10.26
N ARG A 52 1.92 -19.86 -10.54
CA ARG A 52 1.62 -20.40 -11.87
C ARG A 52 0.18 -20.11 -12.30
N GLU A 53 -0.76 -20.27 -11.39
CA GLU A 53 -2.19 -19.97 -11.64
C GLU A 53 -2.45 -18.45 -11.73
N VAL A 54 -1.79 -17.66 -10.89
CA VAL A 54 -1.83 -16.21 -10.94
C VAL A 54 -1.27 -15.67 -12.26
N THR A 55 -0.19 -16.24 -12.77
CA THR A 55 0.41 -15.80 -14.04
C THR A 55 -0.52 -16.04 -15.24
N ILE A 56 -1.27 -17.14 -15.27
CA ILE A 56 -2.21 -17.46 -16.36
C ILE A 56 -3.44 -16.54 -16.31
N SER A 57 -3.99 -16.27 -15.12
CA SER A 57 -5.16 -15.41 -14.95
C SER A 57 -4.82 -13.92 -15.09
N SER A 58 -3.62 -13.49 -14.67
CA SER A 58 -3.18 -12.09 -14.78
C SER A 58 -2.99 -11.59 -16.22
N ARG A 59 -2.84 -12.49 -17.19
CA ARG A 59 -2.78 -12.13 -18.62
C ARG A 59 -4.10 -11.57 -19.15
N ARG A 60 -5.24 -11.90 -18.52
CA ARG A 60 -6.58 -11.46 -18.96
C ARG A 60 -7.07 -10.19 -18.26
N LEU A 61 -6.80 -10.08 -16.97
CA LEU A 61 -7.24 -8.97 -16.12
C LEU A 61 -6.02 -8.42 -15.36
N GLY A 62 -5.85 -7.11 -15.31
CA GLY A 62 -4.69 -6.49 -14.63
C GLY A 62 -4.65 -6.73 -13.12
N ARG A 63 -5.84 -6.86 -12.49
CA ARG A 63 -6.03 -7.19 -11.07
C ARG A 63 -6.81 -8.49 -10.97
N VAL A 64 -6.34 -9.43 -10.18
CA VAL A 64 -6.97 -10.76 -10.04
C VAL A 64 -7.00 -11.15 -8.57
N LYS A 65 -8.15 -11.65 -8.10
CA LYS A 65 -8.18 -12.42 -6.86
C LYS A 65 -7.62 -13.80 -7.13
N THR A 66 -6.68 -14.21 -6.30
CA THR A 66 -6.06 -15.53 -6.44
C THR A 66 -7.10 -16.62 -6.16
N SER A 67 -6.98 -17.76 -6.80
CA SER A 67 -7.74 -18.96 -6.45
C SER A 67 -7.24 -19.60 -5.16
N GLY A 68 -6.14 -19.09 -4.60
CA GLY A 68 -5.53 -19.54 -3.36
C GLY A 68 -6.45 -19.50 -2.15
N LEU A 69 -5.98 -20.03 -1.04
CA LEU A 69 -6.72 -20.21 0.21
C LEU A 69 -7.10 -18.86 0.84
N GLY A 70 -6.16 -17.94 0.90
CA GLY A 70 -6.39 -16.57 1.44
C GLY A 70 -7.18 -15.69 0.48
N ASN A 71 -7.87 -14.68 1.03
CA ASN A 71 -8.47 -13.63 0.21
C ASN A 71 -7.40 -12.64 -0.22
N THR A 72 -6.63 -13.00 -1.25
CA THR A 72 -5.49 -12.24 -1.75
C THR A 72 -5.80 -11.66 -3.12
N GLU A 73 -5.58 -10.36 -3.25
CA GLU A 73 -5.60 -9.65 -4.53
C GLU A 73 -4.17 -9.54 -5.08
N PHE A 74 -4.00 -9.88 -6.34
CA PHE A 74 -2.76 -9.73 -7.06
C PHE A 74 -2.86 -8.55 -8.04
N ILE A 75 -2.02 -7.54 -7.85
CA ILE A 75 -1.87 -6.38 -8.71
C ILE A 75 -0.66 -6.62 -9.59
N SER A 76 -0.89 -6.92 -10.86
CA SER A 76 0.18 -7.22 -11.81
C SER A 76 0.85 -5.96 -12.34
N LEU A 77 2.03 -6.12 -12.98
CA LEU A 77 2.69 -5.02 -13.70
C LEU A 77 1.74 -4.33 -14.71
N LYS A 78 0.85 -5.08 -15.37
CA LYS A 78 -0.13 -4.52 -16.29
C LYS A 78 -1.12 -3.57 -15.61
N GLU A 79 -1.54 -3.89 -14.37
CA GLU A 79 -2.39 -3.00 -13.58
C GLU A 79 -1.62 -1.75 -13.12
N LEU A 80 -0.38 -1.92 -12.67
CA LEU A 80 0.50 -0.83 -12.27
C LEU A 80 0.78 0.19 -13.39
N LEU A 81 0.63 -0.20 -14.64
CA LEU A 81 0.82 0.69 -15.81
C LEU A 81 -0.42 1.51 -16.17
N ARG A 82 -1.59 1.27 -15.54
CA ARG A 82 -2.86 2.00 -15.80
C ARG A 82 -2.90 3.41 -15.22
N ALA A 83 -2.08 3.67 -14.22
CA ALA A 83 -1.86 4.99 -13.67
C ALA A 83 -0.37 5.33 -13.76
N ALA A 84 0.01 6.58 -13.58
CA ALA A 84 1.40 6.97 -13.42
C ALA A 84 1.85 6.62 -12.01
N CYS A 85 2.05 5.33 -11.72
CA CYS A 85 2.51 4.88 -10.41
C CYS A 85 3.98 5.25 -10.22
N CYS A 86 4.24 6.40 -9.62
CA CYS A 86 5.59 6.84 -9.28
C CYS A 86 6.12 6.07 -8.06
N ASN A 87 5.25 5.71 -7.12
CA ASN A 87 5.61 4.99 -5.89
C ASN A 87 4.53 3.97 -5.48
N LEU A 88 4.78 3.25 -4.38
CA LEU A 88 3.84 2.25 -3.87
C LEU A 88 2.48 2.85 -3.49
N GLY A 89 2.44 4.05 -2.89
CA GLY A 89 1.19 4.69 -2.49
C GLY A 89 0.27 4.94 -3.68
N GLU A 90 0.79 5.51 -4.76
CA GLU A 90 0.04 5.79 -5.99
C GLU A 90 -0.47 4.51 -6.68
N SER A 91 0.19 3.36 -6.44
CA SER A 91 -0.19 2.06 -7.02
C SER A 91 -1.56 1.56 -6.54
N PHE A 92 -2.10 2.10 -5.45
CA PHE A 92 -3.41 1.73 -4.92
C PHE A 92 -4.56 2.61 -5.41
N THR A 93 -4.32 3.59 -6.28
CA THR A 93 -5.34 4.50 -6.80
C THR A 93 -6.50 3.76 -7.49
N THR A 94 -6.23 2.63 -8.13
CA THR A 94 -7.24 1.78 -8.79
C THR A 94 -7.71 0.62 -7.92
N ASN A 95 -7.26 0.54 -6.65
CA ASN A 95 -7.58 -0.57 -5.74
C ASN A 95 -8.73 -0.19 -4.78
N PRO A 96 -9.83 -0.97 -4.70
CA PRO A 96 -10.94 -0.66 -3.80
C PRO A 96 -10.68 -1.02 -2.34
N SER A 97 -9.67 -1.84 -2.06
CA SER A 97 -9.43 -2.43 -0.74
C SER A 97 -8.47 -1.63 0.12
N VAL A 98 -7.53 -0.94 -0.52
CA VAL A 98 -6.50 -0.14 0.14
C VAL A 98 -6.77 1.34 -0.10
N ASP A 99 -6.81 2.12 0.97
CA ASP A 99 -6.79 3.58 0.89
C ASP A 99 -5.39 4.08 1.18
N VAL A 100 -4.99 5.12 0.48
CA VAL A 100 -3.77 5.88 0.76
C VAL A 100 -4.17 7.32 0.95
N ASN A 101 -3.86 7.85 2.12
CA ASN A 101 -4.14 9.24 2.49
C ASN A 101 -2.87 9.89 3.01
N TYR A 102 -2.77 11.21 2.87
CA TYR A 102 -1.77 11.97 3.60
C TYR A 102 -2.05 11.89 5.10
N ALA A 103 -1.01 11.88 5.90
CA ALA A 103 -1.08 11.84 7.36
C ALA A 103 -1.15 13.24 7.98
N ASP A 104 -0.59 14.23 7.26
CA ASP A 104 -0.61 15.66 7.58
C ASP A 104 -0.52 16.50 6.31
N ALA A 105 -0.77 17.80 6.44
CA ALA A 105 -0.83 18.74 5.32
C ALA A 105 0.50 19.40 4.96
N ALA A 106 1.62 19.04 5.60
CA ALA A 106 2.88 19.80 5.47
C ALA A 106 4.11 18.94 5.16
N THR A 107 4.14 17.66 5.60
CA THR A 107 5.34 16.80 5.45
C THR A 107 5.29 15.88 4.24
N GLY A 108 4.09 15.66 3.68
CA GLY A 108 3.87 14.68 2.63
C GLY A 108 3.95 13.22 3.12
N ALA A 109 3.86 12.97 4.44
CA ALA A 109 3.73 11.63 4.99
C ALA A 109 2.43 10.99 4.52
N GLN A 110 2.47 9.70 4.19
CA GLN A 110 1.31 8.96 3.70
C GLN A 110 1.04 7.73 4.54
N GLN A 111 -0.23 7.43 4.72
CA GLN A 111 -0.68 6.24 5.45
C GLN A 111 -1.60 5.39 4.59
N ILE A 112 -1.36 4.08 4.65
CA ILE A 112 -2.30 3.07 4.15
C ILE A 112 -3.43 2.90 5.18
N LYS A 113 -4.65 2.62 4.70
CA LYS A 113 -5.74 2.03 5.49
C LYS A 113 -6.21 0.75 4.82
N LEU A 114 -6.32 -0.31 5.60
CA LEU A 114 -6.88 -1.60 5.17
C LEU A 114 -7.96 -2.02 6.16
N LEU A 115 -9.11 -2.44 5.67
CA LEU A 115 -10.29 -2.76 6.50
C LEU A 115 -10.70 -1.59 7.43
N GLY A 116 -10.54 -0.34 6.97
CA GLY A 116 -10.84 0.88 7.72
C GLY A 116 -9.84 1.22 8.84
N LEU A 117 -8.79 0.42 9.03
CA LEU A 117 -7.80 0.58 10.09
C LEU A 117 -6.47 1.10 9.53
N SER A 118 -5.65 1.73 10.40
CA SER A 118 -4.35 2.31 10.05
C SER A 118 -3.40 1.27 9.46
N GLY A 119 -2.51 1.71 8.59
CA GLY A 119 -1.48 0.91 7.97
C GLY A 119 -0.48 0.25 8.93
N THR A 120 -0.37 0.76 10.14
CA THR A 120 0.43 0.14 11.21
C THR A 120 -0.08 -1.27 11.60
N TYR A 121 -1.35 -1.59 11.32
CA TYR A 121 -1.94 -2.93 11.50
C TYR A 121 -1.82 -3.83 10.28
N VAL A 122 -1.30 -3.32 9.17
CA VAL A 122 -0.98 -4.06 7.96
C VAL A 122 0.48 -4.46 8.01
N GLN A 123 0.77 -5.73 7.91
CA GLN A 123 2.16 -6.17 7.81
C GLN A 123 2.69 -5.87 6.41
N MET A 124 3.64 -4.94 6.32
CA MET A 124 4.32 -4.63 5.08
C MET A 124 5.45 -5.62 4.83
N LEU A 125 5.48 -6.20 3.64
CA LEU A 125 6.50 -7.14 3.20
C LEU A 125 7.13 -6.66 1.90
N THR A 126 8.41 -6.92 1.76
CA THR A 126 9.12 -6.90 0.47
C THR A 126 9.73 -8.26 0.22
N GLU A 127 9.42 -8.87 -0.93
CA GLU A 127 9.91 -10.23 -1.22
C GLU A 127 9.53 -11.26 -0.13
N ASN A 128 8.33 -11.15 0.47
CA ASN A 128 7.85 -11.95 1.60
C ASN A 128 8.70 -11.83 2.89
N ILE A 129 9.45 -10.75 3.04
CA ILE A 129 10.24 -10.44 4.24
C ILE A 129 9.59 -9.24 4.94
N PRO A 130 9.31 -9.28 6.26
CA PRO A 130 8.81 -8.13 7.02
C PRO A 130 9.72 -6.92 6.86
N ASN A 131 9.12 -5.76 6.52
CA ASN A 131 9.85 -4.52 6.25
C ASN A 131 8.99 -3.29 6.56
N TYR A 132 9.56 -2.08 6.55
CA TYR A 132 8.89 -0.78 6.63
C TYR A 132 7.97 -0.59 7.83
N ARG A 133 8.45 -0.97 9.01
CA ARG A 133 7.81 -0.72 10.30
C ARG A 133 8.56 0.34 11.10
N GLY A 134 7.96 0.79 12.21
CA GLY A 134 8.57 1.78 13.10
C GLY A 134 8.88 3.08 12.38
N LEU A 135 10.13 3.52 12.43
CA LEU A 135 10.60 4.79 11.86
C LEU A 135 10.36 4.94 10.35
N ALA A 136 10.31 3.83 9.62
CA ALA A 136 10.03 3.89 8.18
C ALA A 136 8.54 4.14 7.84
N ALA A 137 7.62 3.88 8.76
CA ALA A 137 6.19 3.84 8.47
C ALA A 137 5.63 5.12 7.82
N PRO A 138 5.95 6.36 8.25
CA PRO A 138 5.38 7.58 7.70
C PRO A 138 5.72 7.84 6.22
N TYR A 139 6.89 7.40 5.76
CA TYR A 139 7.40 7.72 4.42
C TYR A 139 7.61 6.50 3.53
N SER A 140 7.39 5.28 4.05
CA SER A 140 7.72 4.01 3.38
C SER A 140 7.07 3.83 2.01
N LEU A 141 5.90 4.40 1.78
CA LEU A 141 5.20 4.31 0.51
C LEU A 141 5.97 5.01 -0.62
N GLY A 142 6.68 6.09 -0.31
CA GLY A 142 7.60 6.79 -1.21
C GLY A 142 8.92 6.06 -1.45
N TYR A 143 9.33 5.15 -0.55
CA TYR A 143 10.62 4.44 -0.65
C TYR A 143 10.64 3.31 -1.68
N ILE A 144 9.50 2.99 -2.27
CA ILE A 144 9.35 1.93 -3.27
C ILE A 144 8.95 2.56 -4.59
N PRO A 145 9.88 2.77 -5.53
CA PRO A 145 9.58 3.30 -6.85
C PRO A 145 8.64 2.38 -7.63
N GLY A 146 7.60 2.94 -8.25
CA GLY A 146 6.62 2.20 -9.03
C GLY A 146 7.23 1.33 -10.13
N PRO A 147 8.16 1.87 -10.96
CA PRO A 147 8.81 1.11 -12.02
C PRO A 147 9.69 -0.07 -11.57
N TRP A 148 10.05 -0.16 -10.26
CA TRP A 148 10.80 -1.30 -9.73
C TRP A 148 9.92 -2.50 -9.40
N MET A 149 8.61 -2.27 -9.20
CA MET A 149 7.68 -3.31 -8.82
C MET A 149 7.33 -4.22 -10.00
N GLN A 150 7.30 -5.51 -9.75
CA GLN A 150 6.76 -6.52 -10.64
C GLN A 150 5.31 -6.81 -10.32
N SER A 151 4.98 -6.87 -9.05
CA SER A 151 3.63 -7.10 -8.54
C SER A 151 3.47 -6.67 -7.10
N ILE A 152 2.21 -6.48 -6.70
CA ILE A 152 1.82 -6.28 -5.31
C ILE A 152 0.76 -7.33 -4.96
N GLN A 153 0.89 -7.93 -3.79
CA GLN A 153 -0.09 -8.87 -3.24
C GLN A 153 -0.72 -8.24 -2.01
N VAL A 154 -2.05 -8.13 -2.00
CA VAL A 154 -2.83 -7.60 -0.87
C VAL A 154 -3.64 -8.74 -0.29
N SER A 155 -3.23 -9.27 0.84
CA SER A 155 -3.95 -10.32 1.58
C SER A 155 -4.73 -9.69 2.71
N LYS A 156 -6.05 -9.86 2.72
CA LYS A 156 -6.95 -9.31 3.73
C LYS A 156 -7.23 -10.30 4.85
N GLY A 157 -7.38 -9.76 6.06
CA GLY A 157 -7.62 -10.56 7.25
C GLY A 157 -6.36 -11.20 7.82
N ALA A 158 -6.52 -12.15 8.73
CA ALA A 158 -5.40 -12.90 9.27
C ALA A 158 -4.66 -13.62 8.14
N SER A 159 -3.34 -13.48 8.05
CA SER A 159 -2.52 -14.11 7.02
C SER A 159 -1.84 -15.37 7.57
N SER A 160 -0.95 -15.99 6.77
CA SER A 160 -0.14 -17.13 7.21
C SER A 160 0.74 -16.79 8.43
N VAL A 161 0.96 -17.76 9.33
CA VAL A 161 1.88 -17.63 10.48
C VAL A 161 3.36 -17.66 10.06
N LYS A 162 3.66 -18.06 8.82
CA LYS A 162 5.03 -18.12 8.27
C LYS A 162 5.76 -16.78 8.32
N ASN A 163 5.06 -15.68 8.00
CA ASN A 163 5.63 -14.35 7.87
C ASN A 163 5.64 -13.55 9.19
N GLY A 164 5.30 -14.18 10.31
CA GLY A 164 5.33 -13.56 11.63
C GLY A 164 3.96 -13.32 12.26
N TYR A 165 3.94 -12.54 13.31
CA TYR A 165 2.80 -12.32 14.20
C TYR A 165 2.08 -10.98 13.96
N GLU A 166 2.68 -10.04 13.21
CA GLU A 166 2.24 -8.63 13.15
C GLU A 166 1.01 -8.38 12.29
N SER A 167 0.61 -9.32 11.41
CA SER A 167 -0.55 -9.13 10.54
C SER A 167 -1.86 -9.16 11.35
N ILE A 168 -2.48 -7.99 11.57
CA ILE A 168 -3.79 -7.83 12.21
C ILE A 168 -4.88 -7.69 11.15
N THR A 169 -4.76 -6.72 10.24
CA THR A 169 -5.75 -6.47 9.18
C THR A 169 -5.40 -7.15 7.86
N GLY A 170 -4.15 -7.54 7.69
CA GLY A 170 -3.67 -8.20 6.49
C GLY A 170 -2.19 -8.00 6.24
N GLN A 171 -1.78 -8.38 5.03
CA GLN A 171 -0.41 -8.22 4.55
C GLN A 171 -0.42 -7.54 3.17
N ILE A 172 0.56 -6.69 2.92
CA ILE A 172 0.88 -6.17 1.60
C ILE A 172 2.31 -6.57 1.29
N ASN A 173 2.47 -7.44 0.28
CA ASN A 173 3.78 -7.88 -0.19
C ASN A 173 4.09 -7.25 -1.54
N VAL A 174 5.27 -6.65 -1.65
CA VAL A 174 5.79 -6.07 -2.89
C VAL A 174 6.90 -6.95 -3.44
N GLU A 175 6.70 -7.42 -4.66
CA GLU A 175 7.72 -8.14 -5.41
C GLU A 175 8.41 -7.19 -6.38
N PHE A 176 9.74 -7.11 -6.32
CA PHE A 176 10.54 -6.34 -7.25
C PHE A 176 10.87 -7.15 -8.51
N LYS A 177 11.22 -6.48 -9.60
CA LYS A 177 11.73 -7.11 -10.82
C LYS A 177 12.88 -8.05 -10.52
N LYS A 178 12.78 -9.30 -11.00
CA LYS A 178 13.73 -10.38 -10.68
C LYS A 178 14.88 -10.42 -11.67
N PRO A 179 16.11 -10.73 -11.24
CA PRO A 179 17.23 -10.93 -12.15
C PRO A 179 17.13 -12.22 -12.97
N GLN A 180 16.33 -13.21 -12.51
CA GLN A 180 16.16 -14.51 -13.19
C GLN A 180 15.32 -14.44 -14.48
N ALA A 181 14.53 -13.38 -14.67
CA ALA A 181 13.74 -13.20 -15.88
C ALA A 181 14.63 -13.09 -17.13
N THR A 182 13.99 -13.21 -18.30
CA THR A 182 14.69 -12.89 -19.56
C THR A 182 15.37 -11.52 -19.45
N PRO A 183 16.54 -11.32 -20.10
CA PRO A 183 17.23 -10.04 -20.06
C PRO A 183 16.28 -8.87 -20.36
N TRP A 184 16.31 -7.85 -19.54
CA TRP A 184 15.50 -6.64 -19.69
C TRP A 184 16.35 -5.39 -19.40
N THR A 185 16.01 -4.31 -20.08
CA THR A 185 16.51 -2.97 -19.81
C THR A 185 15.34 -2.02 -19.86
N ASP A 186 15.04 -1.40 -18.74
CA ASP A 186 13.92 -0.49 -18.58
C ASP A 186 14.39 0.91 -18.23
N ALA A 187 13.72 1.90 -18.80
CA ALA A 187 13.84 3.29 -18.37
C ALA A 187 12.45 3.88 -18.27
N ASN A 188 12.22 4.73 -17.26
CA ASN A 188 11.01 5.53 -17.13
C ASN A 188 11.38 6.95 -16.77
N LEU A 189 10.85 7.91 -17.52
CA LEU A 189 10.95 9.33 -17.25
C LEU A 189 9.52 9.88 -17.08
N TYR A 190 9.28 10.61 -16.00
CA TYR A 190 8.00 11.21 -15.66
C TYR A 190 8.20 12.69 -15.33
N PHE A 191 7.24 13.51 -15.75
CA PHE A 191 7.17 14.93 -15.42
C PHE A 191 5.72 15.36 -15.22
N ASN A 192 5.46 16.25 -14.24
CA ASN A 192 4.11 16.74 -13.97
C ASN A 192 4.03 18.28 -13.90
N SER A 193 2.79 18.80 -13.78
CA SER A 193 2.47 20.24 -13.68
C SER A 193 3.11 20.93 -12.48
N ASP A 194 3.36 20.18 -11.39
CA ASP A 194 3.96 20.70 -10.16
C ASP A 194 5.50 20.76 -10.24
N ARG A 195 6.06 20.46 -11.44
CA ARG A 195 7.50 20.36 -11.73
C ARG A 195 8.20 19.19 -11.01
N LYS A 196 7.45 18.15 -10.65
CA LYS A 196 8.05 16.90 -10.25
C LYS A 196 8.69 16.24 -11.47
N LEU A 197 9.97 15.89 -11.35
CA LEU A 197 10.71 15.07 -12.30
C LEU A 197 11.11 13.77 -11.64
N GLU A 198 10.86 12.65 -12.31
CA GLU A 198 11.27 11.33 -11.84
C GLU A 198 11.94 10.55 -12.95
N ALA A 199 13.05 9.91 -12.65
CA ALA A 199 13.81 9.05 -13.55
C ALA A 199 14.08 7.69 -12.90
N ASN A 200 13.76 6.63 -13.61
CA ASN A 200 14.04 5.26 -13.22
C ASN A 200 14.82 4.56 -14.32
N LEU A 201 15.84 3.83 -13.93
CA LEU A 201 16.65 2.99 -14.80
C LEU A 201 16.77 1.60 -14.20
N GLY A 202 16.70 0.57 -15.00
CA GLY A 202 16.88 -0.79 -14.55
C GLY A 202 17.39 -1.67 -15.66
N ALA A 203 18.24 -2.63 -15.30
CA ALA A 203 18.70 -3.65 -16.23
C ALA A 203 19.05 -4.92 -15.47
N ASN A 204 18.86 -6.07 -16.13
CA ASN A 204 19.42 -7.32 -15.66
C ASN A 204 20.40 -7.90 -16.67
N LEU A 205 21.36 -8.66 -16.15
CA LEU A 205 22.38 -9.35 -16.92
C LEU A 205 22.40 -10.83 -16.52
N LYS A 206 22.34 -11.72 -17.50
CA LYS A 206 22.63 -13.13 -17.34
C LYS A 206 24.14 -13.31 -17.41
N LEU A 207 24.77 -13.64 -16.28
CA LEU A 207 26.23 -13.81 -16.19
C LEU A 207 26.65 -15.22 -16.59
N SER A 208 25.80 -16.22 -16.29
CA SER A 208 25.94 -17.61 -16.70
C SER A 208 24.58 -18.29 -16.72
N ASP A 209 24.49 -19.59 -16.99
CA ASP A 209 23.21 -20.31 -16.94
C ASP A 209 22.62 -20.38 -15.53
N LYS A 210 23.42 -20.21 -14.49
CA LYS A 210 22.99 -20.26 -13.10
C LYS A 210 22.99 -18.90 -12.41
N TRP A 211 23.84 -17.96 -12.84
CA TRP A 211 23.98 -16.66 -12.22
C TRP A 211 23.36 -15.53 -13.04
N SER A 212 22.62 -14.68 -12.37
CA SER A 212 22.08 -13.45 -12.94
C SER A 212 22.16 -12.30 -11.92
N THR A 213 22.20 -11.07 -12.42
CA THR A 213 22.22 -9.86 -11.60
C THR A 213 21.32 -8.81 -12.20
N ALA A 214 20.79 -7.90 -11.36
CA ALA A 214 20.05 -6.74 -11.78
C ALA A 214 20.46 -5.51 -10.98
N LEU A 215 20.43 -4.36 -11.64
CA LEU A 215 20.62 -3.05 -11.04
C LEU A 215 19.39 -2.19 -11.29
N LEU A 216 18.88 -1.54 -10.25
CA LEU A 216 17.74 -0.63 -10.29
C LEU A 216 18.16 0.69 -9.68
N GLY A 217 17.97 1.79 -10.41
CA GLY A 217 18.25 3.16 -9.98
C GLY A 217 16.99 4.02 -10.06
N HIS A 218 16.80 4.91 -9.10
CA HIS A 218 15.71 5.86 -9.02
C HIS A 218 16.21 7.22 -8.54
N TYR A 219 15.70 8.27 -9.16
CA TYR A 219 15.89 9.64 -8.73
C TYR A 219 14.60 10.44 -8.92
N GLU A 220 14.24 11.22 -7.92
CA GLU A 220 13.06 12.07 -7.91
C GLU A 220 13.40 13.46 -7.36
N ILE A 221 12.83 14.49 -7.98
CA ILE A 221 12.92 15.87 -7.52
C ILE A 221 11.59 16.60 -7.70
N LEU A 222 11.14 17.27 -6.65
CA LEU A 222 10.08 18.27 -6.64
C LEU A 222 10.66 19.54 -6.01
N ASP A 223 10.96 20.56 -6.81
CA ASP A 223 11.70 21.76 -6.36
C ASP A 223 10.84 23.00 -6.18
N LYS A 224 9.54 22.92 -6.49
CA LYS A 224 8.61 24.03 -6.39
C LYS A 224 7.59 23.80 -5.28
N ALA A 225 7.47 24.74 -4.36
CA ALA A 225 6.35 24.81 -3.43
C ALA A 225 5.12 25.40 -4.14
N HIS A 226 3.97 24.80 -3.90
CA HIS A 226 2.65 25.25 -4.34
C HIS A 226 1.77 25.43 -3.10
N ASP A 227 0.90 26.42 -3.15
CA ASP A 227 -0.14 26.71 -2.17
C ASP A 227 -1.45 26.87 -2.96
N ASP A 228 -2.12 25.77 -3.20
CA ASP A 228 -3.33 25.74 -4.00
C ASP A 228 -4.58 26.05 -3.16
N ASN A 229 -4.49 25.88 -1.83
CA ASN A 229 -5.59 26.10 -0.89
C ASN A 229 -5.56 27.48 -0.22
N ASP A 230 -4.53 28.30 -0.53
CA ASP A 230 -4.34 29.70 -0.07
C ASP A 230 -4.17 29.80 1.47
N ASP A 231 -3.51 28.83 2.12
CA ASP A 231 -3.26 28.86 3.57
C ASP A 231 -1.86 29.39 3.95
N GLY A 232 -1.01 29.68 2.94
CA GLY A 232 0.34 30.19 3.13
C GLY A 232 1.40 29.13 3.39
N PHE A 233 1.03 27.84 3.37
CA PHE A 233 1.93 26.70 3.50
C PHE A 233 2.10 25.99 2.16
N ALA A 234 3.17 25.21 2.04
CA ALA A 234 3.35 24.34 0.88
C ALA A 234 2.45 23.12 1.00
N ASP A 235 1.54 22.91 0.03
CA ASP A 235 0.66 21.72 -0.06
C ASP A 235 1.45 20.41 -0.09
N MET A 236 2.63 20.44 -0.71
CA MET A 236 3.60 19.34 -0.74
C MET A 236 4.99 19.91 -0.44
N PRO A 237 5.80 19.20 0.38
CA PRO A 237 7.17 19.61 0.60
C PRO A 237 7.97 19.50 -0.70
N LYS A 238 8.94 20.38 -0.89
CA LYS A 238 10.00 20.13 -1.87
C LYS A 238 10.70 18.84 -1.49
N MET A 239 11.04 18.02 -2.46
CA MET A 239 11.61 16.71 -2.21
C MET A 239 12.73 16.38 -3.18
N ARG A 240 13.76 15.73 -2.67
CA ARG A 240 14.82 15.09 -3.45
C ARG A 240 15.06 13.70 -2.89
N GLN A 241 14.91 12.68 -3.73
CA GLN A 241 15.14 11.30 -3.34
C GLN A 241 16.01 10.59 -4.37
N GLY A 242 16.98 9.83 -3.87
CA GLY A 242 17.79 8.92 -4.67
C GLY A 242 17.78 7.51 -4.07
N SER A 243 17.61 6.50 -4.89
CA SER A 243 17.62 5.10 -4.47
C SER A 243 18.39 4.23 -5.47
N LEU A 244 19.12 3.27 -4.94
CA LEU A 244 19.85 2.27 -5.74
C LEU A 244 19.66 0.88 -5.13
N MET A 245 19.36 -0.12 -5.97
CA MET A 245 19.26 -1.52 -5.56
C MET A 245 20.06 -2.40 -6.50
N SER A 246 20.95 -3.25 -5.93
CA SER A 246 21.64 -4.33 -6.62
C SER A 246 21.06 -5.66 -6.18
N ARG A 247 20.73 -6.53 -7.15
CA ARG A 247 20.13 -7.84 -6.92
C ARG A 247 20.96 -8.93 -7.59
N TRP A 248 21.05 -10.07 -6.94
CA TRP A 248 21.78 -11.25 -7.42
C TRP A 248 20.93 -12.50 -7.24
N ALA A 249 21.02 -13.41 -8.18
CA ALA A 249 20.38 -14.70 -8.09
C ALA A 249 21.27 -15.81 -8.65
N TYR A 250 21.22 -16.94 -7.96
CA TYR A 250 21.78 -18.21 -8.41
C TYR A 250 20.67 -19.26 -8.39
N ILE A 251 20.51 -20.01 -9.47
CA ILE A 251 19.49 -21.04 -9.60
C ILE A 251 20.15 -22.31 -10.10
N SER A 252 19.91 -23.41 -9.38
CA SER A 252 20.21 -24.77 -9.81
C SER A 252 19.07 -25.71 -9.40
N ASP A 253 19.11 -26.97 -9.79
CA ASP A 253 18.07 -27.95 -9.51
C ASP A 253 17.90 -28.23 -8.01
N THR A 254 18.95 -28.06 -7.22
CA THR A 254 18.96 -28.40 -5.78
C THR A 254 19.13 -27.20 -4.86
N TYR A 255 19.50 -26.02 -5.40
CA TYR A 255 19.77 -24.84 -4.59
C TYR A 255 19.42 -23.56 -5.32
N MET A 256 18.71 -22.68 -4.62
CA MET A 256 18.37 -21.34 -5.07
C MET A 256 18.90 -20.31 -4.07
N PHE A 257 19.54 -19.26 -4.59
CA PHE A 257 20.04 -18.14 -3.82
C PHE A 257 19.53 -16.84 -4.42
N GLN A 258 19.08 -15.93 -3.56
CA GLN A 258 18.76 -14.55 -3.93
C GLN A 258 19.34 -13.60 -2.89
N MET A 259 19.85 -12.47 -3.36
CA MET A 259 20.36 -11.39 -2.52
C MET A 259 19.93 -10.05 -3.10
N ALA A 260 19.67 -9.08 -2.24
CA ALA A 260 19.56 -7.67 -2.63
C ALA A 260 20.20 -6.78 -1.58
N ILE A 261 20.79 -5.68 -2.06
CA ILE A 261 21.27 -4.55 -1.24
C ILE A 261 20.64 -3.29 -1.81
N LYS A 262 20.03 -2.48 -0.97
CA LYS A 262 19.37 -1.22 -1.34
C LYS A 262 19.85 -0.10 -0.44
N GLY A 263 20.12 1.06 -1.03
CA GLY A 263 20.34 2.33 -0.33
C GLY A 263 19.36 3.38 -0.81
N LEU A 264 18.91 4.23 0.11
CA LEU A 264 18.01 5.36 -0.13
C LEU A 264 18.45 6.56 0.69
N LYS A 265 18.41 7.73 0.06
CA LYS A 265 18.51 9.02 0.72
C LYS A 265 17.41 9.93 0.22
N GLU A 266 16.69 10.55 1.16
CA GLU A 266 15.59 11.48 0.90
C GLU A 266 15.77 12.75 1.72
N HIS A 267 15.43 13.89 1.12
CA HIS A 267 15.38 15.18 1.80
C HIS A 267 14.10 15.91 1.41
N ARG A 268 13.38 16.42 2.41
CA ARG A 268 12.11 17.17 2.27
C ARG A 268 12.19 18.51 2.97
N GLU A 269 11.72 19.55 2.29
CA GLU A 269 11.61 20.92 2.81
C GLU A 269 10.18 21.41 2.65
N GLY A 270 9.49 21.72 3.76
CA GLY A 270 8.10 22.16 3.78
C GLY A 270 7.88 23.34 4.73
N GLY A 271 6.61 23.62 5.04
CA GLY A 271 6.20 24.70 5.91
C GLY A 271 5.74 25.95 5.15
N GLN A 272 5.86 27.12 5.76
CA GLN A 272 5.38 28.38 5.17
C GLN A 272 6.14 28.76 3.90
N ILE A 273 5.39 29.25 2.90
CA ILE A 273 5.96 29.77 1.66
C ILE A 273 6.44 31.20 1.89
N THR A 274 7.74 31.42 1.70
CA THR A 274 8.38 32.73 1.93
C THR A 274 8.61 33.54 0.63
N HIS A 275 8.31 32.98 -0.54
CA HIS A 275 8.56 33.66 -1.82
C HIS A 275 7.63 34.84 -2.05
N GLY A 276 8.24 36.06 -2.01
CA GLY A 276 7.56 37.32 -2.28
C GLY A 276 6.89 38.01 -1.08
N GLN A 277 6.93 37.40 0.09
CA GLN A 277 6.44 37.97 1.35
C GLN A 277 7.56 38.00 2.39
N THR A 278 7.64 39.08 3.15
CA THR A 278 8.56 39.19 4.29
C THR A 278 7.88 38.54 5.49
N VAL A 279 7.96 37.20 5.60
CA VAL A 279 7.51 36.49 6.79
C VAL A 279 8.65 36.55 7.80
N HIS A 280 8.41 37.21 8.94
CA HIS A 280 9.35 37.20 10.04
C HIS A 280 9.27 35.87 10.78
N ASN A 281 10.37 35.11 10.86
CA ASN A 281 10.46 33.82 11.52
C ASN A 281 9.47 32.78 10.95
N PRO A 282 9.65 32.32 9.70
CA PRO A 282 8.74 31.39 9.09
C PRO A 282 8.78 30.01 9.78
N TYR A 283 7.64 29.34 9.86
CA TYR A 283 7.56 27.96 10.31
C TYR A 283 8.02 27.05 9.18
N LEU A 284 9.19 26.44 9.36
CA LEU A 284 9.79 25.56 8.35
C LEU A 284 9.86 24.13 8.87
N ILE A 285 9.75 23.20 7.94
CA ILE A 285 9.88 21.76 8.16
C ILE A 285 11.03 21.26 7.29
N ASP A 286 11.97 20.56 7.90
CA ASP A 286 13.10 19.93 7.22
C ASP A 286 13.19 18.47 7.69
N ILE A 287 13.26 17.52 6.74
CA ILE A 287 13.27 16.08 7.04
C ILE A 287 14.29 15.41 6.13
N THR A 288 15.26 14.73 6.73
CA THR A 288 16.24 13.92 6.01
C THR A 288 16.13 12.48 6.48
N ASN A 289 15.91 11.56 5.53
CA ASN A 289 15.88 10.13 5.74
C ASN A 289 17.04 9.45 5.00
N GLU A 290 17.75 8.56 5.67
CA GLU A 290 18.75 7.67 5.09
C GLU A 290 18.41 6.24 5.49
N ARG A 291 18.29 5.33 4.51
CA ARG A 291 17.94 3.94 4.77
C ARG A 291 18.79 3.00 3.93
N TYR A 292 19.33 1.98 4.59
CA TYR A 292 20.09 0.91 3.98
C TYR A 292 19.44 -0.44 4.33
N GLU A 293 19.28 -1.29 3.34
CA GLU A 293 18.59 -2.58 3.47
C GLU A 293 19.40 -3.66 2.74
N ALA A 294 19.45 -4.85 3.32
CA ALA A 294 20.00 -6.02 2.66
C ALA A 294 19.22 -7.27 3.05
N PHE A 295 19.09 -8.21 2.11
CA PHE A 295 18.58 -9.53 2.44
C PHE A 295 19.26 -10.63 1.62
N THR A 296 19.22 -11.85 2.15
CA THR A 296 19.53 -13.08 1.43
C THR A 296 18.42 -14.12 1.64
N LYS A 297 18.14 -14.89 0.59
CA LYS A 297 17.26 -16.06 0.63
C LYS A 297 18.04 -17.24 0.08
N ASN A 298 18.06 -18.32 0.82
CA ASN A 298 18.71 -19.56 0.47
C ASN A 298 17.68 -20.68 0.54
N ALA A 299 17.44 -21.41 -0.53
CA ALA A 299 16.53 -22.53 -0.53
C ALA A 299 17.26 -23.78 -1.03
N PHE A 300 17.21 -24.82 -0.22
CA PHE A 300 17.76 -26.14 -0.51
C PHE A 300 16.60 -27.08 -0.83
N ILE A 301 16.54 -27.56 -2.08
CA ILE A 301 15.52 -28.48 -2.56
C ILE A 301 16.00 -29.90 -2.24
N LEU A 302 15.33 -30.57 -1.30
CA LEU A 302 15.69 -31.90 -0.83
C LEU A 302 14.96 -32.99 -1.62
N ASN A 303 13.70 -32.79 -1.93
CA ASN A 303 12.90 -33.68 -2.75
C ASN A 303 11.91 -32.86 -3.59
N PRO A 304 12.13 -32.76 -4.91
CA PRO A 304 11.26 -31.99 -5.80
C PRO A 304 9.83 -32.61 -5.93
N GLU A 305 9.69 -33.93 -5.84
CA GLU A 305 8.39 -34.60 -5.98
C GLU A 305 7.45 -34.30 -4.82
N LEU A 306 7.99 -34.22 -3.61
CA LEU A 306 7.27 -33.89 -2.39
C LEU A 306 7.41 -32.41 -2.00
N MET A 307 7.91 -31.56 -2.89
CA MET A 307 8.19 -30.14 -2.63
C MET A 307 8.98 -29.90 -1.33
N THR A 308 9.76 -30.92 -0.90
CA THR A 308 10.51 -30.84 0.36
C THR A 308 11.69 -29.91 0.22
N ASN A 309 11.68 -28.86 1.02
CA ASN A 309 12.74 -27.86 0.99
C ASN A 309 13.05 -27.28 2.38
N ILE A 310 14.26 -26.74 2.51
CA ILE A 310 14.67 -25.91 3.65
C ILE A 310 15.04 -24.54 3.11
N ALA A 311 14.46 -23.48 3.67
CA ALA A 311 14.77 -22.11 3.30
C ALA A 311 15.32 -21.33 4.49
N LEU A 312 16.43 -20.60 4.27
CA LEU A 312 17.00 -19.66 5.22
C LEU A 312 16.91 -18.25 4.64
N ILE A 313 16.23 -17.39 5.36
CA ILE A 313 16.09 -15.96 5.05
C ILE A 313 16.86 -15.18 6.10
N LEU A 314 17.70 -14.27 5.68
CA LEU A 314 18.38 -13.29 6.53
C LEU A 314 18.12 -11.90 5.96
N SER A 315 17.72 -10.95 6.78
CA SER A 315 17.60 -9.55 6.36
C SER A 315 18.00 -8.59 7.47
N GLY A 316 18.40 -7.38 7.06
CA GLY A 316 18.70 -6.31 7.97
C GLY A 316 18.44 -4.95 7.33
N SER A 317 18.12 -3.97 8.17
CA SER A 317 17.98 -2.58 7.76
C SER A 317 18.51 -1.63 8.82
N ILE A 318 18.99 -0.48 8.36
CA ILE A 318 19.41 0.66 9.19
C ILE A 318 18.68 1.88 8.63
N HIS A 319 18.02 2.65 9.49
CA HIS A 319 17.29 3.84 9.13
C HIS A 319 17.65 4.99 10.06
N HIS A 320 17.97 6.13 9.49
CA HIS A 320 18.26 7.38 10.20
C HIS A 320 17.26 8.44 9.73
N GLU A 321 16.55 9.06 10.65
CA GLU A 321 15.74 10.26 10.41
C GLU A 321 16.32 11.43 11.21
N ARG A 322 16.48 12.57 10.55
CA ARG A 322 16.85 13.85 11.15
C ARG A 322 15.85 14.86 10.66
N SER A 323 15.03 15.36 11.60
CA SER A 323 13.94 16.25 11.22
C SER A 323 13.76 17.42 12.18
N SER A 324 13.20 18.51 11.66
CA SER A 324 12.80 19.69 12.42
C SER A 324 11.42 20.18 11.97
N TYR A 325 10.62 20.59 12.93
CA TYR A 325 9.26 21.11 12.75
C TYR A 325 9.16 22.43 13.52
N GLY A 326 9.47 23.54 12.86
CA GLY A 326 9.71 24.80 13.53
C GLY A 326 10.88 24.68 14.52
N TYR A 327 10.62 24.84 15.82
CA TYR A 327 11.66 24.68 16.87
C TYR A 327 11.80 23.25 17.40
N LYS A 328 10.89 22.36 17.08
CA LYS A 328 10.97 20.97 17.50
C LYS A 328 12.00 20.23 16.66
N ARG A 329 12.85 19.46 17.29
CA ARG A 329 13.80 18.56 16.62
C ARG A 329 13.46 17.12 16.94
N TYR A 330 13.59 16.26 15.95
CA TYR A 330 13.40 14.83 16.08
C TYR A 330 14.54 14.12 15.34
N ASP A 331 15.38 13.45 16.11
CA ASP A 331 16.50 12.65 15.63
C ASP A 331 16.25 11.21 16.07
N ALA A 332 16.12 10.31 15.12
CA ALA A 332 15.80 8.91 15.38
C ALA A 332 16.65 7.97 14.55
N ASP A 333 16.99 6.83 15.17
CA ASP A 333 17.78 5.76 14.57
C ASP A 333 17.10 4.41 14.82
N GLN A 334 16.86 3.64 13.76
CA GLN A 334 16.32 2.28 13.88
C GLN A 334 17.23 1.28 13.17
N ARG A 335 17.44 0.13 13.82
CA ARG A 335 18.17 -1.03 13.26
C ARG A 335 17.29 -2.26 13.42
N ASN A 336 17.07 -2.96 12.34
CA ASN A 336 16.30 -4.20 12.35
C ASN A 336 17.11 -5.35 11.77
N GLY A 337 17.06 -6.50 12.43
CA GLY A 337 17.60 -7.76 11.98
C GLY A 337 16.52 -8.85 12.00
N TYR A 338 16.39 -9.62 10.92
CA TYR A 338 15.44 -10.71 10.82
C TYR A 338 16.10 -11.96 10.25
N ALA A 339 15.86 -13.08 10.91
CA ALA A 339 16.27 -14.41 10.44
C ALA A 339 15.07 -15.35 10.47
N SER A 340 14.92 -16.20 9.45
CA SER A 340 13.88 -17.22 9.40
C SER A 340 14.42 -18.48 8.74
N LEU A 341 14.32 -19.60 9.44
CA LEU A 341 14.61 -20.94 8.95
C LEU A 341 13.28 -21.68 8.78
N MET A 342 12.97 -22.10 7.58
CA MET A 342 11.70 -22.73 7.21
C MET A 342 11.96 -24.12 6.65
N PHE A 343 11.11 -25.07 7.02
CA PHE A 343 11.03 -26.39 6.43
C PHE A 343 9.60 -26.57 5.87
N GLU A 344 9.51 -27.02 4.63
CA GLU A 344 8.22 -27.30 3.97
C GLU A 344 8.28 -28.64 3.25
N THR A 345 7.18 -29.41 3.33
CA THR A 345 7.04 -30.69 2.65
C THR A 345 5.58 -31.00 2.38
N ASP A 346 5.31 -31.64 1.25
CA ASP A 346 4.06 -32.35 0.98
C ASP A 346 4.24 -33.80 1.39
N PHE A 347 3.35 -34.33 2.23
CA PHE A 347 3.32 -35.78 2.52
C PHE A 347 2.68 -36.56 1.38
N ASP A 348 1.69 -35.91 0.75
CA ASP A 348 1.00 -36.36 -0.45
C ASP A 348 0.28 -35.16 -1.12
N GLU A 349 -0.57 -35.41 -2.11
CA GLU A 349 -1.35 -34.37 -2.82
C GLU A 349 -2.37 -33.62 -1.96
N HIS A 350 -2.64 -34.12 -0.75
CA HIS A 350 -3.65 -33.58 0.17
C HIS A 350 -3.04 -32.88 1.39
N HIS A 351 -1.83 -33.22 1.78
CA HIS A 351 -1.24 -32.90 3.07
C HIS A 351 0.07 -32.14 2.94
N ASN A 352 0.09 -30.85 3.28
CA ASN A 352 1.29 -30.02 3.34
C ASN A 352 1.59 -29.61 4.79
N LEU A 353 2.85 -29.67 5.18
CA LEU A 353 3.36 -29.15 6.45
C LEU A 353 4.42 -28.09 6.19
N SER A 354 4.28 -26.95 6.84
CA SER A 354 5.33 -25.93 6.92
C SER A 354 5.61 -25.62 8.38
N THR A 355 6.88 -25.68 8.77
CA THR A 355 7.31 -25.34 10.12
C THR A 355 8.59 -24.51 10.06
N GLY A 356 8.89 -23.78 11.12
CA GLY A 356 10.10 -22.98 11.11
C GLY A 356 10.40 -22.24 12.40
N LEU A 357 11.58 -21.66 12.43
CA LEU A 357 12.09 -20.82 13.49
C LEU A 357 12.30 -19.42 12.93
N SER A 358 12.09 -18.41 13.75
CA SER A 358 12.41 -17.03 13.39
C SER A 358 13.04 -16.28 14.55
N LEU A 359 13.80 -15.26 14.22
CA LEU A 359 14.35 -14.29 15.15
C LEU A 359 14.15 -12.91 14.56
N ASN A 360 13.52 -12.03 15.31
CA ASN A 360 13.44 -10.61 14.99
C ASN A 360 14.15 -9.82 16.10
N HIS A 361 15.03 -8.90 15.70
CA HIS A 361 15.67 -7.97 16.60
C HIS A 361 15.42 -6.56 16.07
N ASP A 362 14.89 -5.68 16.91
CA ASP A 362 14.55 -4.30 16.56
C ASP A 362 15.08 -3.36 17.65
N TYR A 363 15.99 -2.48 17.29
CA TYR A 363 16.49 -1.40 18.10
C TYR A 363 16.00 -0.08 17.55
N LEU A 364 15.35 0.72 18.38
CA LEU A 364 14.87 2.07 18.03
C LEU A 364 15.32 3.04 19.11
N SER A 365 15.93 4.15 18.69
CA SER A 365 16.27 5.31 19.52
C SER A 365 15.55 6.53 18.94
N ASP A 366 14.54 7.05 19.62
CA ASP A 366 13.69 8.17 19.19
C ASP A 366 13.37 9.15 20.34
N GLY A 367 14.36 9.40 21.19
CA GLY A 367 14.24 10.12 22.45
C GLY A 367 14.29 9.21 23.68
N SER A 368 14.00 7.92 23.46
CA SER A 368 14.26 6.82 24.40
C SER A 368 14.75 5.60 23.61
N ASP A 369 15.52 4.74 24.24
CA ASP A 369 16.02 3.53 23.61
C ASP A 369 15.07 2.37 23.87
N THR A 370 14.64 1.72 22.77
CA THR A 370 13.86 0.48 22.80
C THR A 370 14.65 -0.62 22.11
N ASP A 371 14.89 -1.72 22.79
CA ASP A 371 15.59 -2.90 22.27
C ASP A 371 14.71 -4.13 22.45
N GLU A 372 14.19 -4.67 21.34
CA GLU A 372 13.30 -5.83 21.36
C GLU A 372 13.88 -6.98 20.56
N THR A 373 14.00 -8.13 21.22
CA THR A 373 14.37 -9.40 20.58
C THR A 373 13.23 -10.39 20.72
N THR A 374 12.78 -10.94 19.58
CA THR A 374 11.62 -11.83 19.52
C THR A 374 11.96 -13.11 18.74
N PRO A 375 12.49 -14.17 19.42
CA PRO A 375 12.52 -15.51 18.86
C PRO A 375 11.10 -16.08 18.74
N GLY A 376 10.88 -16.90 17.73
CA GLY A 376 9.59 -17.55 17.50
C GLY A 376 9.72 -18.89 16.80
N VAL A 377 8.70 -19.74 16.99
CA VAL A 377 8.54 -21.03 16.33
C VAL A 377 7.12 -21.15 15.83
N TYR A 378 6.93 -21.73 14.65
CA TYR A 378 5.61 -21.96 14.08
C TYR A 378 5.47 -23.33 13.44
N ALA A 379 4.21 -23.79 13.37
CA ALA A 379 3.80 -24.90 12.54
C ALA A 379 2.49 -24.53 11.83
N GLN A 380 2.41 -24.83 10.56
CA GLN A 380 1.24 -24.63 9.72
C GLN A 380 0.98 -25.91 8.93
N TYR A 381 -0.24 -26.39 9.02
CA TYR A 381 -0.69 -27.57 8.31
C TYR A 381 -1.81 -27.19 7.36
N THR A 382 -1.72 -27.69 6.12
CA THR A 382 -2.73 -27.48 5.08
C THR A 382 -3.26 -28.82 4.59
N TYR A 383 -4.58 -28.95 4.60
CA TYR A 383 -5.31 -30.06 4.03
C TYR A 383 -6.08 -29.63 2.80
N LYS A 384 -5.90 -30.31 1.67
CA LYS A 384 -6.48 -29.92 0.37
C LYS A 384 -7.18 -31.12 -0.28
N ILE A 385 -8.39 -30.95 -0.77
CA ILE A 385 -9.12 -31.92 -1.59
C ILE A 385 -9.34 -31.28 -2.97
N GLY A 386 -8.38 -31.49 -3.87
CA GLY A 386 -8.40 -30.88 -5.20
C GLY A 386 -8.70 -29.38 -5.13
N GLU A 387 -9.58 -28.89 -5.99
CA GLU A 387 -10.05 -27.49 -5.94
C GLU A 387 -11.28 -27.28 -5.05
N LEU A 388 -11.91 -28.37 -4.58
CA LEU A 388 -13.16 -28.33 -3.83
C LEU A 388 -13.00 -27.71 -2.44
N PHE A 389 -11.98 -28.15 -1.69
CA PHE A 389 -11.83 -27.77 -0.29
C PHE A 389 -10.38 -27.64 0.12
N THR A 390 -10.07 -26.59 0.85
CA THR A 390 -8.76 -26.41 1.49
C THR A 390 -8.97 -25.86 2.90
N LEU A 391 -8.30 -26.48 3.87
CA LEU A 391 -8.25 -26.05 5.26
C LEU A 391 -6.79 -25.84 5.66
N MET A 392 -6.47 -24.71 6.23
CA MET A 392 -5.16 -24.42 6.82
C MET A 392 -5.32 -24.04 8.28
N GLY A 393 -4.55 -24.66 9.14
CA GLY A 393 -4.38 -24.29 10.53
C GLY A 393 -2.93 -23.95 10.82
N GLY A 394 -2.69 -22.83 11.46
CA GLY A 394 -1.35 -22.38 11.84
C GLY A 394 -1.31 -21.96 13.30
N LEU A 395 -0.24 -22.34 13.99
CA LEU A 395 0.04 -21.94 15.35
C LEU A 395 1.47 -21.42 15.42
N ARG A 396 1.65 -20.27 16.05
CA ARG A 396 2.95 -19.66 16.26
C ARG A 396 3.09 -19.25 17.71
N TRP A 397 4.24 -19.52 18.29
CA TRP A 397 4.65 -19.07 19.63
C TRP A 397 5.85 -18.15 19.48
N ASP A 398 5.78 -16.97 20.09
CA ASP A 398 6.84 -15.97 20.12
C ASP A 398 7.10 -15.53 21.56
N HIS A 399 8.33 -15.13 21.83
CA HIS A 399 8.74 -14.57 23.11
C HIS A 399 9.45 -13.23 22.88
N SER A 400 8.75 -12.13 23.17
CA SER A 400 9.36 -10.79 23.14
C SER A 400 10.11 -10.51 24.44
N SER A 401 11.32 -9.96 24.32
CA SER A 401 12.09 -9.49 25.49
C SER A 401 11.37 -8.38 26.28
N LEU A 402 10.45 -7.64 25.64
CA LEU A 402 9.68 -6.55 26.27
C LEU A 402 8.33 -7.02 26.81
N TRP A 403 7.63 -7.89 26.06
CA TRP A 403 6.21 -8.21 26.29
C TRP A 403 5.97 -9.65 26.78
N GLY A 404 7.03 -10.46 26.90
CA GLY A 404 6.92 -11.88 27.26
C GLY A 404 6.37 -12.76 26.14
N SER A 405 5.81 -13.89 26.52
CA SER A 405 5.35 -14.93 25.58
C SER A 405 3.92 -14.70 25.11
N TYR A 406 3.67 -14.99 23.83
CA TYR A 406 2.33 -14.97 23.24
C TYR A 406 2.18 -16.01 22.14
N VAL A 407 0.92 -16.35 21.84
CA VAL A 407 0.55 -17.36 20.84
C VAL A 407 -0.34 -16.74 19.81
N THR A 408 -0.02 -16.99 18.54
CA THR A 408 -0.73 -16.50 17.35
C THR A 408 -1.40 -17.67 16.62
N PRO A 409 -2.66 -18.02 16.94
CA PRO A 409 -3.44 -18.98 16.18
C PRO A 409 -4.03 -18.34 14.93
N ARG A 410 -4.02 -19.05 13.80
CA ARG A 410 -4.65 -18.65 12.54
C ARG A 410 -5.26 -19.84 11.83
N MET A 411 -6.42 -19.64 11.23
CA MET A 411 -7.13 -20.66 10.46
C MET A 411 -7.75 -20.03 9.21
N HIS A 412 -7.67 -20.76 8.11
CA HIS A 412 -8.31 -20.41 6.85
C HIS A 412 -9.04 -21.61 6.28
N VAL A 413 -10.17 -21.34 5.67
CA VAL A 413 -10.94 -22.34 4.93
C VAL A 413 -11.32 -21.79 3.56
N LYS A 414 -11.16 -22.59 2.52
CA LYS A 414 -11.69 -22.36 1.17
C LYS A 414 -12.62 -23.50 0.81
N TYR A 415 -13.79 -23.17 0.26
CA TYR A 415 -14.76 -24.15 -0.23
C TYR A 415 -15.29 -23.69 -1.58
N SER A 416 -15.05 -24.49 -2.63
CA SER A 416 -15.48 -24.23 -4.00
C SER A 416 -16.38 -25.38 -4.48
N PRO A 417 -17.68 -25.41 -4.05
CA PRO A 417 -18.59 -26.51 -4.36
C PRO A 417 -18.88 -26.65 -5.85
N ILE A 418 -18.74 -25.59 -6.60
CA ILE A 418 -18.98 -25.48 -8.04
C ILE A 418 -18.01 -24.46 -8.64
N ASP A 419 -17.68 -24.57 -9.91
CA ASP A 419 -16.65 -23.78 -10.59
C ASP A 419 -16.86 -22.26 -10.54
N TRP A 420 -18.10 -21.84 -10.40
CA TRP A 420 -18.45 -20.41 -10.38
C TRP A 420 -18.59 -19.81 -8.96
N LEU A 421 -18.50 -20.62 -7.89
CA LEU A 421 -18.63 -20.16 -6.50
C LEU A 421 -17.43 -20.58 -5.66
N THR A 422 -16.76 -19.64 -5.04
CA THR A 422 -15.74 -19.88 -4.03
C THR A 422 -16.08 -19.11 -2.76
N LEU A 423 -16.17 -19.82 -1.64
CA LEU A 423 -16.35 -19.28 -0.31
C LEU A 423 -15.04 -19.38 0.47
N ARG A 424 -14.72 -18.34 1.25
CA ARG A 424 -13.55 -18.34 2.13
C ARG A 424 -13.93 -17.82 3.51
N GLY A 425 -13.33 -18.43 4.52
CA GLY A 425 -13.37 -17.97 5.90
C GLY A 425 -11.97 -17.86 6.48
N SER A 426 -11.76 -16.90 7.35
CA SER A 426 -10.50 -16.73 8.08
C SER A 426 -10.75 -16.27 9.50
N VAL A 427 -9.92 -16.74 10.42
CA VAL A 427 -9.86 -16.24 11.79
C VAL A 427 -8.41 -16.27 12.24
N GLY A 428 -7.98 -15.24 12.93
CA GLY A 428 -6.63 -15.21 13.46
C GLY A 428 -6.39 -14.09 14.44
N LYS A 429 -5.37 -14.27 15.26
CA LYS A 429 -4.89 -13.31 16.21
C LYS A 429 -3.61 -12.66 15.70
N GLY A 430 -3.45 -11.38 15.93
CA GLY A 430 -2.23 -10.64 15.62
C GLY A 430 -1.74 -9.86 16.83
N TYR A 431 -0.44 -9.60 16.86
CA TYR A 431 0.26 -8.86 17.90
C TYR A 431 1.18 -7.84 17.27
N ARG A 432 1.42 -6.74 17.97
CA ARG A 432 2.29 -5.68 17.48
C ARG A 432 2.87 -4.86 18.63
N THR A 433 4.14 -4.49 18.54
CA THR A 433 4.77 -3.51 19.41
C THR A 433 4.51 -2.11 18.83
N PRO A 434 3.85 -1.19 19.57
CA PRO A 434 3.61 0.17 19.11
C PRO A 434 4.86 1.03 19.29
N HIS A 435 5.27 1.74 18.22
CA HIS A 435 6.31 2.77 18.24
C HIS A 435 5.66 4.13 17.99
N ILE A 436 5.08 4.72 19.05
CA ILE A 436 4.12 5.82 18.93
C ILE A 436 4.67 6.99 18.13
N LEU A 437 5.83 7.54 18.50
CA LEU A 437 6.37 8.71 17.83
C LEU A 437 7.02 8.36 16.49
N ALA A 438 7.78 7.28 16.43
CA ALA A 438 8.43 6.85 15.20
C ALA A 438 7.44 6.56 14.06
N GLU A 439 6.28 5.96 14.37
CA GLU A 439 5.24 5.66 13.37
C GLU A 439 4.33 6.84 13.04
N ASN A 440 4.39 7.89 13.84
CA ASN A 440 3.53 9.07 13.72
C ASN A 440 4.32 10.37 13.89
N SER A 441 5.56 10.43 13.37
CA SER A 441 6.44 11.62 13.50
C SER A 441 5.80 12.88 12.90
N TYR A 442 4.84 12.73 11.96
CA TYR A 442 4.03 13.83 11.42
C TYR A 442 3.20 14.57 12.48
N LEU A 443 2.92 13.96 13.66
CA LEU A 443 2.28 14.65 14.78
C LEU A 443 3.10 15.84 15.30
N LEU A 444 4.40 15.88 15.01
CA LEU A 444 5.27 17.00 15.34
C LEU A 444 4.98 18.26 14.51
N ALA A 445 4.27 18.12 13.37
CA ALA A 445 3.75 19.23 12.57
C ALA A 445 2.48 19.88 13.21
N SER A 446 2.29 19.69 14.51
CA SER A 446 1.26 20.30 15.34
C SER A 446 1.92 20.89 16.59
N ASN A 447 1.45 22.04 17.06
CA ASN A 447 1.94 22.63 18.33
C ASN A 447 1.13 22.17 19.54
N ARG A 448 0.16 21.28 19.35
CA ARG A 448 -0.55 20.64 20.47
C ARG A 448 0.43 19.88 21.34
N GLN A 449 0.17 19.91 22.63
CA GLN A 449 0.93 19.14 23.58
C GLN A 449 0.62 17.65 23.45
N LEU A 450 1.64 16.86 23.10
CA LEU A 450 1.51 15.41 23.07
C LEU A 450 1.64 14.87 24.50
N MET A 451 0.54 14.30 25.01
CA MET A 451 0.47 13.66 26.31
C MET A 451 0.59 12.15 26.13
N ASN A 452 1.67 11.57 26.62
CA ASN A 452 1.85 10.11 26.61
C ASN A 452 1.36 9.53 27.96
N ASN A 453 0.40 8.62 27.91
CA ASN A 453 -0.16 7.99 29.10
C ASN A 453 0.55 6.64 29.34
N GLU A 454 0.87 6.33 30.61
CA GLU A 454 1.73 5.21 31.02
C GLU A 454 1.18 3.80 30.72
N ASN A 455 -0.05 3.65 30.21
CA ASN A 455 -0.71 2.35 30.01
C ASN A 455 -0.58 1.77 28.58
N ILE A 456 0.42 2.17 27.82
CA ILE A 456 0.64 1.60 26.49
C ILE A 456 1.24 0.21 26.62
N ARG A 457 0.56 -0.79 26.00
CA ARG A 457 0.96 -2.20 26.04
C ARG A 457 1.11 -2.72 24.60
N GLN A 458 1.64 -3.94 24.46
CA GLN A 458 1.63 -4.65 23.20
C GLN A 458 0.21 -4.72 22.64
N GLU A 459 0.01 -4.25 21.40
CA GLU A 459 -1.28 -4.28 20.73
C GLU A 459 -1.65 -5.71 20.35
N LYS A 460 -2.95 -6.06 20.52
CA LYS A 460 -3.48 -7.41 20.31
C LYS A 460 -4.87 -7.31 19.71
N ALA A 461 -5.13 -8.05 18.64
CA ALA A 461 -6.46 -8.08 18.05
C ALA A 461 -6.80 -9.46 17.47
N TRP A 462 -8.09 -9.76 17.44
CA TRP A 462 -8.67 -10.83 16.63
C TRP A 462 -9.23 -10.24 15.34
N ASN A 463 -9.00 -10.95 14.24
CA ASN A 463 -9.61 -10.64 12.95
C ASN A 463 -10.39 -11.86 12.46
N TYR A 464 -11.62 -11.60 11.99
CA TYR A 464 -12.53 -12.58 11.40
C TYR A 464 -12.88 -12.11 10.00
N GLY A 465 -12.80 -12.99 9.01
CA GLY A 465 -13.08 -12.68 7.62
C GLY A 465 -13.95 -13.73 6.95
N LEU A 466 -14.90 -13.26 6.15
CA LEU A 466 -15.71 -14.07 5.25
C LEU A 466 -15.68 -13.44 3.86
N SER A 467 -15.57 -14.26 2.83
CA SER A 467 -15.70 -13.77 1.45
C SER A 467 -16.36 -14.79 0.54
N ALA A 468 -17.09 -14.29 -0.46
CA ALA A 468 -17.68 -15.05 -1.53
C ALA A 468 -17.24 -14.47 -2.88
N GLN A 469 -16.74 -15.31 -3.76
CA GLN A 469 -16.40 -14.98 -5.14
C GLN A 469 -17.30 -15.73 -6.08
N LEU A 470 -17.98 -15.02 -6.98
CA LEU A 470 -18.87 -15.59 -7.98
C LEU A 470 -18.36 -15.23 -9.39
N LYS A 471 -18.23 -16.23 -10.25
CA LYS A 471 -17.87 -16.09 -11.66
C LYS A 471 -19.10 -16.39 -12.51
N ILE A 472 -19.91 -15.39 -12.80
CA ILE A 472 -21.22 -15.52 -13.43
C ILE A 472 -21.07 -15.34 -14.96
N PRO A 473 -21.43 -16.35 -15.79
CA PRO A 473 -21.42 -16.16 -17.24
C PRO A 473 -22.57 -15.24 -17.66
N VAL A 474 -22.22 -14.12 -18.31
CA VAL A 474 -23.18 -13.13 -18.81
C VAL A 474 -22.79 -12.75 -20.24
N GLY A 475 -23.69 -12.95 -21.22
CA GLY A 475 -23.47 -12.51 -22.60
C GLY A 475 -22.19 -13.05 -23.26
N GLY A 476 -21.80 -14.28 -22.94
CA GLY A 476 -20.58 -14.92 -23.47
C GLY A 476 -19.28 -14.46 -22.79
N ARG A 477 -19.37 -13.69 -21.71
CA ARG A 477 -18.26 -13.21 -20.87
C ARG A 477 -18.51 -13.53 -19.42
N THR A 478 -17.51 -13.38 -18.57
CA THR A 478 -17.61 -13.66 -17.14
C THR A 478 -17.71 -12.36 -16.35
N LEU A 479 -18.76 -12.24 -15.54
CA LEU A 479 -18.86 -11.24 -14.47
C LEU A 479 -18.19 -11.81 -13.22
N ASP A 480 -17.09 -11.20 -12.76
CA ASP A 480 -16.48 -11.51 -11.47
C ASP A 480 -17.10 -10.62 -10.40
N LEU A 481 -17.88 -11.23 -9.48
CA LEU A 481 -18.48 -10.55 -8.34
C LEU A 481 -17.85 -11.06 -7.05
N ASN A 482 -17.38 -10.15 -6.20
CA ASN A 482 -16.79 -10.45 -4.90
C ASN A 482 -17.55 -9.72 -3.81
N MET A 483 -17.83 -10.40 -2.71
CA MET A 483 -18.44 -9.89 -1.49
C MET A 483 -17.59 -10.28 -0.30
N GLU A 484 -17.33 -9.36 0.59
CA GLU A 484 -16.43 -9.56 1.72
C GLU A 484 -16.97 -8.88 2.96
N TYR A 485 -16.77 -9.53 4.08
CA TYR A 485 -17.02 -8.99 5.40
C TYR A 485 -15.83 -9.30 6.31
N TYR A 486 -15.36 -8.28 7.03
CA TYR A 486 -14.32 -8.41 8.04
C TYR A 486 -14.75 -7.74 9.33
N TYR A 487 -14.41 -8.40 10.43
CA TYR A 487 -14.54 -7.88 11.79
C TYR A 487 -13.19 -7.97 12.49
N THR A 488 -12.68 -6.83 12.96
CA THR A 488 -11.47 -6.75 13.79
C THR A 488 -11.85 -6.25 15.17
N HIS A 489 -11.44 -6.97 16.21
CA HIS A 489 -11.66 -6.62 17.60
C HIS A 489 -10.34 -6.51 18.33
N PHE A 490 -10.04 -5.33 18.89
CA PHE A 490 -8.84 -5.10 19.67
C PHE A 490 -9.05 -5.49 21.13
N ILE A 491 -8.10 -6.26 21.66
CA ILE A 491 -7.96 -6.55 23.10
C ILE A 491 -7.11 -5.48 23.76
N GLN A 492 -6.06 -5.03 23.06
CA GLN A 492 -5.17 -3.93 23.44
C GLN A 492 -4.84 -3.13 22.20
N GLN A 493 -4.87 -1.82 22.30
CA GLN A 493 -4.54 -0.88 21.23
C GLN A 493 -3.99 0.41 21.85
N ALA A 494 -2.98 0.99 21.21
CA ALA A 494 -2.58 2.37 21.46
C ALA A 494 -3.47 3.31 20.63
N ILE A 495 -4.14 4.23 21.29
CA ILE A 495 -5.07 5.18 20.68
C ILE A 495 -4.45 6.58 20.73
N ILE A 496 -4.39 7.21 19.56
CA ILE A 496 -4.10 8.64 19.44
C ILE A 496 -5.43 9.37 19.54
N ASP A 497 -5.65 10.06 20.65
CA ASP A 497 -6.91 10.72 20.99
C ASP A 497 -6.75 12.24 20.83
N TYR A 498 -7.47 12.79 19.88
CA TYR A 498 -7.54 14.22 19.60
C TYR A 498 -8.70 14.92 20.32
N ASP A 499 -9.59 14.15 20.98
CA ASP A 499 -10.83 14.65 21.58
C ASP A 499 -10.65 15.05 23.07
N VAL A 500 -9.46 14.92 23.63
CA VAL A 500 -9.22 15.09 25.08
C VAL A 500 -9.39 16.51 25.58
N ALA A 501 -8.76 17.49 24.93
CA ALA A 501 -8.88 18.91 25.24
C ALA A 501 -8.30 19.78 24.13
N GLU A 502 -8.66 21.08 24.13
CA GLU A 502 -8.02 22.07 23.26
C GLU A 502 -6.51 22.10 23.46
N GLY A 503 -5.74 22.17 22.36
CA GLY A 503 -4.27 22.24 22.39
C GLY A 503 -3.58 20.95 22.87
N MET A 504 -4.28 19.83 22.96
CA MET A 504 -3.73 18.55 23.44
C MET A 504 -4.02 17.41 22.45
N ILE A 505 -3.10 16.45 22.41
CA ILE A 505 -3.26 15.12 21.82
C ILE A 505 -2.82 14.11 22.86
N ALA A 506 -3.68 13.18 23.25
CA ALA A 506 -3.29 12.11 24.17
C ALA A 506 -2.98 10.83 23.41
N VAL A 507 -2.03 10.05 23.93
CA VAL A 507 -1.80 8.66 23.52
C VAL A 507 -2.03 7.78 24.72
N HIS A 508 -2.98 6.86 24.62
CA HIS A 508 -3.32 5.96 25.72
C HIS A 508 -3.59 4.54 25.22
N GLY A 509 -3.42 3.55 26.10
CA GLY A 509 -3.86 2.18 25.87
C GLY A 509 -5.35 2.02 26.17
N LEU A 510 -5.97 0.95 25.65
CA LEU A 510 -7.33 0.57 26.04
C LEU A 510 -7.37 0.19 27.52
N GLY A 511 -8.29 0.81 28.27
CA GLY A 511 -8.64 0.41 29.64
C GLY A 511 -9.55 -0.84 29.65
N ASP A 512 -9.89 -1.31 30.85
CA ASP A 512 -10.68 -2.56 31.01
C ASP A 512 -12.11 -2.45 30.44
N ASP A 513 -12.71 -1.25 30.50
CA ASP A 513 -14.07 -0.97 29.99
C ASP A 513 -14.07 -0.41 28.56
N ASP A 514 -12.89 -0.09 28.01
CA ASP A 514 -12.74 0.50 26.70
C ASP A 514 -12.95 -0.52 25.58
N LYS A 515 -13.40 -0.04 24.43
CA LYS A 515 -13.67 -0.87 23.25
C LYS A 515 -13.00 -0.27 22.02
N SER A 516 -12.49 -1.14 21.17
CA SER A 516 -12.06 -0.77 19.83
C SER A 516 -12.33 -1.89 18.85
N TYR A 517 -12.98 -1.54 17.71
CA TYR A 517 -13.33 -2.52 16.68
C TYR A 517 -13.52 -1.86 15.30
N SER A 518 -13.48 -2.71 14.28
CA SER A 518 -13.79 -2.34 12.90
C SER A 518 -14.68 -3.38 12.24
N HIS A 519 -15.78 -2.94 11.61
CA HIS A 519 -16.55 -3.72 10.65
C HIS A 519 -16.31 -3.16 9.26
N THR A 520 -15.98 -4.03 8.30
CA THR A 520 -15.82 -3.64 6.89
C THR A 520 -16.62 -4.58 6.01
N ILE A 521 -17.46 -4.00 5.16
CA ILE A 521 -18.16 -4.71 4.08
C ILE A 521 -17.66 -4.16 2.76
N GLN A 522 -17.28 -5.02 1.83
CA GLN A 522 -16.92 -4.61 0.47
C GLN A 522 -17.62 -5.50 -0.55
N VAL A 523 -18.11 -4.89 -1.61
CA VAL A 523 -18.62 -5.57 -2.80
C VAL A 523 -17.91 -4.98 -4.00
N ASP A 524 -17.35 -5.82 -4.85
CA ASP A 524 -16.77 -5.39 -6.11
C ASP A 524 -17.17 -6.31 -7.25
N ALA A 525 -17.38 -5.72 -8.41
CA ALA A 525 -17.77 -6.41 -9.64
C ALA A 525 -16.86 -5.97 -10.80
N THR A 526 -16.31 -6.94 -11.53
CA THR A 526 -15.49 -6.68 -12.71
C THR A 526 -16.12 -7.38 -13.93
N TYR A 527 -16.31 -6.63 -15.01
CA TYR A 527 -16.92 -7.16 -16.22
C TYR A 527 -16.30 -6.54 -17.47
N GLU A 528 -16.07 -7.37 -18.48
CA GLU A 528 -15.71 -6.90 -19.84
C GLU A 528 -16.98 -6.50 -20.60
N VAL A 529 -17.37 -5.23 -20.48
CA VAL A 529 -18.64 -4.70 -21.04
C VAL A 529 -18.66 -4.79 -22.58
N LEU A 530 -17.55 -4.42 -23.20
CA LEU A 530 -17.28 -4.57 -24.63
C LEU A 530 -15.94 -5.28 -24.83
N PRO A 531 -15.63 -5.86 -26.01
CA PRO A 531 -14.31 -6.43 -26.25
C PRO A 531 -13.21 -5.45 -25.89
N LYS A 532 -12.33 -5.85 -24.95
CA LYS A 532 -11.20 -5.05 -24.46
C LYS A 532 -11.57 -3.80 -23.63
N LEU A 533 -12.84 -3.62 -23.26
CA LEU A 533 -13.30 -2.65 -22.28
C LEU A 533 -13.64 -3.37 -20.97
N ASN A 534 -12.76 -3.28 -20.00
CA ASN A 534 -12.97 -3.80 -18.67
C ASN A 534 -13.44 -2.68 -17.74
N VAL A 535 -14.51 -2.93 -17.01
CA VAL A 535 -15.05 -2.02 -16.01
C VAL A 535 -15.07 -2.74 -14.66
N THR A 536 -14.56 -2.08 -13.63
CA THR A 536 -14.67 -2.52 -12.25
C THR A 536 -15.44 -1.48 -11.46
N ALA A 537 -16.48 -1.90 -10.78
CA ALA A 537 -17.21 -1.09 -9.80
C ALA A 537 -17.06 -1.71 -8.41
N ALA A 538 -16.79 -0.89 -7.42
CA ALA A 538 -16.67 -1.36 -6.05
C ALA A 538 -17.32 -0.38 -5.07
N TRP A 539 -17.85 -0.93 -3.99
CA TRP A 539 -18.38 -0.20 -2.86
C TRP A 539 -17.89 -0.83 -1.58
N ARG A 540 -17.38 0.00 -0.67
CA ARG A 540 -16.93 -0.41 0.66
C ARG A 540 -17.59 0.47 1.72
N TRP A 541 -18.03 -0.17 2.79
CA TRP A 541 -18.53 0.49 3.99
C TRP A 541 -17.69 0.08 5.20
N ASN A 542 -17.36 1.05 6.07
CA ASN A 542 -16.58 0.87 7.28
C ASN A 542 -17.32 1.45 8.48
N ASP A 543 -17.40 0.69 9.58
CA ASP A 543 -17.76 1.20 10.90
C ASP A 543 -16.59 0.92 11.86
N VAL A 544 -15.77 1.95 12.08
CA VAL A 544 -14.58 1.87 12.93
C VAL A 544 -14.81 2.71 14.15
N LYS A 545 -14.81 2.09 15.32
CA LYS A 545 -15.03 2.77 16.60
C LYS A 545 -13.96 2.41 17.61
N ALA A 546 -13.63 3.39 18.46
CA ALA A 546 -12.80 3.20 19.63
C ALA A 546 -13.27 4.14 20.74
N THR A 547 -12.82 3.89 21.95
CA THR A 547 -13.06 4.79 23.08
C THR A 547 -12.13 5.99 22.96
N PHE A 548 -12.72 7.18 22.75
CA PHE A 548 -12.05 8.47 22.73
C PHE A 548 -12.62 9.33 23.84
N ASN A 549 -11.76 9.92 24.67
CA ASN A 549 -12.15 10.73 25.81
C ASN A 549 -13.22 10.04 26.69
N GLY A 550 -13.05 8.72 26.94
CA GLY A 550 -13.96 7.90 27.73
C GLY A 550 -15.28 7.50 27.06
N GLU A 551 -15.53 7.87 25.79
CA GLU A 551 -16.73 7.52 25.06
C GLU A 551 -16.45 6.70 23.81
N LEU A 552 -17.29 5.69 23.54
CA LEU A 552 -17.20 4.89 22.32
C LEU A 552 -17.71 5.70 21.13
N ARG A 553 -16.78 6.21 20.32
CA ARG A 553 -17.06 7.07 19.17
C ARG A 553 -16.47 6.50 17.88
N GLN A 554 -16.90 7.02 16.74
CA GLN A 554 -16.26 6.71 15.46
C GLN A 554 -14.85 7.28 15.44
N LYS A 555 -13.91 6.50 14.87
CA LYS A 555 -12.54 6.97 14.65
C LYS A 555 -12.56 8.23 13.77
N PRO A 556 -11.94 9.32 14.20
CA PRO A 556 -11.88 10.55 13.42
C PRO A 556 -11.05 10.38 12.15
N MET A 557 -11.25 11.28 11.18
CA MET A 557 -10.53 11.31 9.88
C MET A 557 -10.63 9.98 9.10
N ASN A 558 -11.77 9.27 9.26
CA ASN A 558 -12.01 7.99 8.61
C ASN A 558 -13.34 8.03 7.84
N SER A 559 -13.27 7.84 6.52
CA SER A 559 -14.46 7.81 5.66
C SER A 559 -15.32 6.58 5.96
N ARG A 560 -16.63 6.77 6.10
CA ARG A 560 -17.59 5.67 6.36
C ARG A 560 -17.79 4.77 5.17
N TYR A 561 -17.63 5.29 3.95
CA TYR A 561 -17.76 4.51 2.72
C TYR A 561 -16.80 5.00 1.65
N LYS A 562 -16.49 4.11 0.73
CA LYS A 562 -15.74 4.43 -0.50
C LYS A 562 -16.40 3.76 -1.69
N GLY A 563 -16.60 4.51 -2.76
CA GLY A 563 -16.97 4.02 -4.07
C GLY A 563 -15.78 4.09 -5.01
N LEU A 564 -15.63 3.11 -5.89
CA LEU A 564 -14.63 3.09 -6.95
C LEU A 564 -15.26 2.62 -8.25
N LEU A 565 -15.01 3.34 -9.33
CA LEU A 565 -15.34 2.93 -10.68
C LEU A 565 -14.08 3.08 -11.53
N THR A 566 -13.59 1.99 -12.11
CA THR A 566 -12.46 2.02 -13.04
C THR A 566 -12.90 1.48 -14.39
N ALA A 567 -12.44 2.11 -15.47
CA ALA A 567 -12.63 1.65 -16.83
C ALA A 567 -11.28 1.61 -17.54
N SER A 568 -10.99 0.49 -18.23
CA SER A 568 -9.78 0.32 -19.03
C SER A 568 -10.15 -0.20 -20.41
N PHE A 569 -9.79 0.56 -21.44
CA PHE A 569 -10.07 0.26 -22.81
C PHE A 569 -8.80 0.19 -23.67
N ALA A 570 -8.53 -0.96 -24.29
CA ALA A 570 -7.36 -1.19 -25.13
C ALA A 570 -7.77 -1.55 -26.58
N PRO A 571 -8.25 -0.59 -27.39
CA PRO A 571 -8.70 -0.85 -28.75
C PRO A 571 -7.56 -1.30 -29.68
N GLY A 572 -7.95 -1.98 -30.74
CA GLY A 572 -7.01 -2.47 -31.76
C GLY A 572 -6.06 -3.55 -31.21
N LEU A 573 -4.85 -3.61 -31.70
CA LEU A 573 -3.80 -4.57 -31.32
C LEU A 573 -3.04 -4.16 -30.03
N GLY A 574 -3.69 -3.44 -29.09
CA GLY A 574 -3.03 -2.95 -27.88
C GLY A 574 -2.08 -1.77 -28.12
N LYS A 575 -2.22 -1.07 -29.22
CA LYS A 575 -1.40 0.12 -29.52
C LYS A 575 -1.79 1.33 -28.69
N TRP A 576 -3.04 1.40 -28.24
CA TRP A 576 -3.58 2.44 -27.38
C TRP A 576 -4.23 1.82 -26.15
N GLN A 577 -4.13 2.49 -25.04
CA GLN A 577 -4.88 2.18 -23.82
C GLN A 577 -5.41 3.48 -23.23
N PHE A 578 -6.67 3.44 -22.80
CA PHE A 578 -7.39 4.53 -22.15
C PHE A 578 -7.85 4.01 -20.80
N ASP A 579 -7.44 4.68 -19.75
CA ASP A 579 -7.79 4.33 -18.37
C ASP A 579 -8.47 5.52 -17.70
N ALA A 580 -9.52 5.24 -16.94
CA ALA A 580 -10.22 6.26 -16.13
C ALA A 580 -10.62 5.65 -14.80
N THR A 581 -10.51 6.44 -13.75
CA THR A 581 -10.87 6.06 -12.39
C THR A 581 -11.66 7.17 -11.74
N VAL A 582 -12.79 6.81 -11.13
CA VAL A 582 -13.61 7.69 -10.30
C VAL A 582 -13.62 7.13 -8.89
N GLN A 583 -13.24 7.92 -7.92
CA GLN A 583 -13.29 7.59 -6.50
C GLN A 583 -14.30 8.50 -5.80
N LEU A 584 -15.19 7.89 -4.99
CA LEU A 584 -16.11 8.58 -4.09
C LEU A 584 -15.60 8.32 -2.67
N ASN A 585 -15.20 9.38 -1.97
CA ASN A 585 -14.77 9.29 -0.58
C ASN A 585 -15.89 9.85 0.30
N GLY A 586 -16.43 9.01 1.19
CA GLY A 586 -17.58 9.35 2.02
C GLY A 586 -17.21 10.26 3.18
N GLY A 587 -18.22 10.87 3.75
CA GLY A 587 -18.10 11.67 4.96
C GLY A 587 -17.75 10.83 6.19
N GLY A 588 -17.39 11.49 7.27
CA GLY A 588 -17.04 10.90 8.55
C GLY A 588 -16.98 11.95 9.65
N ARG A 589 -16.40 11.60 10.79
CA ARG A 589 -16.19 12.51 11.91
C ARG A 589 -14.78 13.11 11.82
N LEU A 590 -14.64 14.37 12.16
CA LEU A 590 -13.39 15.00 12.57
C LEU A 590 -13.29 14.98 14.10
N PRO A 591 -12.12 15.20 14.70
CA PRO A 591 -12.00 15.39 16.14
C PRO A 591 -12.86 16.54 16.65
N ASP A 592 -13.16 16.55 17.96
CA ASP A 592 -13.92 17.63 18.58
C ASP A 592 -13.21 18.99 18.40
N ASN A 593 -13.92 20.01 17.96
CA ASN A 593 -13.36 21.31 17.63
C ASN A 593 -13.05 22.19 18.84
N HIS A 594 -13.50 21.80 20.03
CA HIS A 594 -13.33 22.53 21.30
C HIS A 594 -13.65 24.03 21.22
N GLY A 595 -14.55 24.42 20.29
CA GLY A 595 -14.93 25.80 20.07
C GLY A 595 -14.04 26.62 19.13
N ILE A 596 -13.09 25.99 18.43
CA ILE A 596 -12.26 26.66 17.40
C ILE A 596 -13.10 26.85 16.13
N PRO A 597 -13.42 28.10 15.71
CA PRO A 597 -14.43 28.36 14.67
C PRO A 597 -14.05 27.86 13.26
N LEU A 598 -12.76 27.74 12.95
CA LEU A 598 -12.26 27.33 11.63
C LEU A 598 -12.16 25.82 11.47
N TRP A 599 -12.44 25.07 12.51
CA TRP A 599 -12.35 23.63 12.53
C TRP A 599 -13.72 22.99 12.29
N ASP A 600 -13.87 22.35 11.12
CA ASP A 600 -15.09 21.61 10.77
C ASP A 600 -15.28 20.40 11.72
N GLU A 601 -16.49 20.09 12.12
CA GLU A 601 -16.81 18.90 12.94
C GLU A 601 -16.97 17.63 12.11
N HIS A 602 -17.17 17.79 10.81
CA HIS A 602 -17.49 16.69 9.91
C HIS A 602 -16.59 16.70 8.67
N LEU A 603 -16.05 15.55 8.36
CA LEU A 603 -15.40 15.24 7.11
C LEU A 603 -16.44 15.27 5.98
N LYS A 604 -16.21 16.10 4.96
CA LYS A 604 -17.09 16.23 3.79
C LYS A 604 -16.79 15.11 2.79
N ALA A 605 -17.84 14.55 2.21
CA ALA A 605 -17.68 13.63 1.09
C ALA A 605 -17.15 14.38 -0.13
N TYR A 606 -16.26 13.71 -0.91
CA TYR A 606 -15.67 14.28 -2.11
C TYR A 606 -15.40 13.23 -3.18
N GLU A 607 -15.23 13.71 -4.41
CA GLU A 607 -14.98 12.90 -5.58
C GLU A 607 -13.61 13.23 -6.18
N GLN A 608 -12.92 12.21 -6.63
CA GLN A 608 -11.68 12.35 -7.41
C GLN A 608 -11.82 11.59 -8.72
N VAL A 609 -11.41 12.22 -9.80
CA VAL A 609 -11.34 11.61 -11.12
C VAL A 609 -9.91 11.64 -11.61
N SER A 610 -9.43 10.50 -12.11
CA SER A 610 -8.12 10.38 -12.74
C SER A 610 -8.28 9.72 -14.10
N ALA A 611 -7.47 10.10 -15.08
CA ALA A 611 -7.50 9.52 -16.41
C ALA A 611 -6.09 9.48 -17.01
N GLN A 612 -5.81 8.44 -17.80
CA GLN A 612 -4.55 8.27 -18.53
C GLN A 612 -4.80 7.75 -19.92
N VAL A 613 -4.01 8.22 -20.87
CA VAL A 613 -3.89 7.67 -22.22
C VAL A 613 -2.46 7.19 -22.42
N THR A 614 -2.31 5.96 -22.91
CA THR A 614 -1.00 5.37 -23.20
C THR A 614 -0.94 4.95 -24.66
N ARG A 615 0.12 5.34 -25.37
CA ARG A 615 0.46 4.86 -26.72
C ARG A 615 1.64 3.92 -26.63
N PHE A 616 1.46 2.67 -27.06
CA PHE A 616 2.51 1.66 -27.10
C PHE A 616 3.17 1.58 -28.48
N PHE A 617 4.48 1.53 -28.50
CA PHE A 617 5.34 1.22 -29.62
C PHE A 617 6.10 -0.08 -29.34
N ARG A 618 6.95 -0.52 -30.27
CA ARG A 618 7.65 -1.81 -30.13
C ARG A 618 8.52 -1.91 -28.87
N HIS A 619 9.30 -0.86 -28.59
CA HIS A 619 10.29 -0.84 -27.49
C HIS A 619 10.06 0.28 -26.47
N TRP A 620 9.03 1.09 -26.63
CA TRP A 620 8.74 2.20 -25.75
C TRP A 620 7.23 2.53 -25.74
N SER A 621 6.82 3.29 -24.77
CA SER A 621 5.48 3.86 -24.72
C SER A 621 5.53 5.29 -24.18
N ILE A 622 4.61 6.11 -24.64
CA ILE A 622 4.35 7.43 -24.07
C ILE A 622 3.00 7.39 -23.37
N TYR A 623 2.92 8.01 -22.23
CA TYR A 623 1.67 8.14 -21.49
C TYR A 623 1.49 9.58 -21.02
N ALA A 624 0.24 10.03 -20.97
CA ALA A 624 -0.14 11.33 -20.44
C ALA A 624 -1.47 11.19 -19.71
N GLY A 625 -1.66 11.95 -18.65
CA GLY A 625 -2.86 11.87 -17.86
C GLY A 625 -3.01 13.02 -16.88
N GLY A 626 -3.99 12.86 -16.01
CA GLY A 626 -4.25 13.79 -14.93
C GLY A 626 -4.89 13.10 -13.73
N GLU A 627 -4.54 13.59 -12.57
CA GLU A 627 -5.06 13.17 -11.27
C GLU A 627 -5.89 14.28 -10.66
N ASN A 628 -6.84 13.91 -9.80
CA ASN A 628 -7.74 14.86 -9.16
C ASN A 628 -8.37 15.87 -10.14
N LEU A 629 -8.82 15.39 -11.31
CA LEU A 629 -9.40 16.23 -12.37
C LEU A 629 -10.67 16.99 -11.95
N THR A 630 -11.30 16.57 -10.84
CA THR A 630 -12.38 17.31 -10.18
C THR A 630 -11.88 18.59 -9.51
N GLY A 631 -10.57 18.69 -9.26
CA GLY A 631 -9.95 19.83 -8.59
C GLY A 631 -10.41 20.00 -7.14
N PHE A 632 -10.85 18.90 -6.49
CA PHE A 632 -11.22 18.98 -5.07
C PHE A 632 -9.99 19.28 -4.22
N LYS A 633 -10.13 20.23 -3.31
CA LYS A 633 -9.12 20.58 -2.31
C LYS A 633 -9.78 20.69 -0.95
N GLN A 634 -9.16 20.10 0.07
CA GLN A 634 -9.56 20.32 1.44
C GLN A 634 -9.22 21.76 1.82
N LYS A 635 -10.21 22.49 2.30
CA LYS A 635 -9.99 23.80 2.94
C LYS A 635 -9.71 23.59 4.43
N ASN A 636 -8.94 24.48 5.02
CA ASN A 636 -8.58 24.43 6.44
C ASN A 636 -7.92 23.09 6.83
N ALA A 637 -7.01 22.58 5.98
CA ALA A 637 -6.22 21.40 6.28
C ALA A 637 -5.21 21.68 7.41
N ILE A 638 -4.81 22.95 7.54
CA ILE A 638 -3.95 23.44 8.63
C ILE A 638 -4.80 24.37 9.51
N ILE A 639 -4.91 24.04 10.78
CA ILE A 639 -5.58 24.86 11.79
C ILE A 639 -4.62 25.95 12.26
N SER A 640 -5.12 27.18 12.35
CA SER A 640 -4.34 28.37 12.75
C SER A 640 -3.08 28.59 11.91
N ALA A 641 -3.17 28.41 10.58
CA ALA A 641 -2.09 28.62 9.63
C ALA A 641 -1.51 30.05 9.66
N ASP A 642 -2.33 31.02 10.04
CA ASP A 642 -1.97 32.44 10.24
C ASP A 642 -1.09 32.68 11.48
N ASN A 643 -1.13 31.73 12.45
CA ASN A 643 -0.32 31.77 13.67
C ASN A 643 0.38 30.44 13.95
N PRO A 644 1.38 30.04 13.12
CA PRO A 644 1.97 28.70 13.21
C PRO A 644 2.83 28.47 14.46
N TRP A 645 3.09 29.53 15.24
CA TRP A 645 3.78 29.43 16.52
C TRP A 645 2.83 29.38 17.72
N GLY A 646 1.52 29.57 17.47
CA GLY A 646 0.48 29.47 18.50
C GLY A 646 0.19 28.04 18.95
N PRO A 647 -0.47 27.87 20.12
CA PRO A 647 -0.74 26.54 20.68
C PRO A 647 -1.78 25.74 19.87
N ASN A 648 -2.60 26.40 19.08
CA ASN A 648 -3.66 25.77 18.29
C ASN A 648 -3.22 25.42 16.85
N PHE A 649 -1.96 25.69 16.49
CA PHE A 649 -1.44 25.30 15.18
C PHE A 649 -1.41 23.78 15.03
N ASP A 650 -2.03 23.29 13.96
CA ASP A 650 -2.11 21.86 13.70
C ASP A 650 -2.26 21.56 12.20
N ALA A 651 -1.28 20.84 11.63
CA ALA A 651 -1.29 20.39 10.24
C ALA A 651 -1.78 18.92 10.09
N THR A 652 -2.25 18.26 11.16
CA THR A 652 -2.65 16.85 11.12
C THR A 652 -4.14 16.62 10.80
N MET A 653 -4.92 17.69 10.58
CA MET A 653 -6.37 17.62 10.33
C MET A 653 -6.71 17.36 8.87
N ILE A 654 -6.01 16.43 8.23
CA ILE A 654 -6.15 16.13 6.81
C ILE A 654 -7.01 14.88 6.56
N TYR A 655 -7.94 14.98 5.60
CA TYR A 655 -8.77 13.86 5.15
C TYR A 655 -8.89 13.74 3.63
N GLY A 656 -8.44 14.74 2.90
CA GLY A 656 -8.49 14.79 1.43
C GLY A 656 -7.28 15.50 0.84
N PRO A 657 -7.16 15.58 -0.48
CA PRO A 657 -6.07 16.29 -1.12
C PRO A 657 -6.11 17.79 -0.80
N VAL A 658 -4.94 18.37 -0.60
CA VAL A 658 -4.75 19.83 -0.39
C VAL A 658 -4.42 20.54 -1.71
N HIS A 659 -3.81 19.82 -2.67
CA HIS A 659 -3.50 20.31 -4.01
C HIS A 659 -4.62 19.99 -5.03
N GLY A 660 -4.73 20.81 -6.07
CA GLY A 660 -5.75 20.67 -7.12
C GLY A 660 -5.43 19.58 -8.15
N ALA A 661 -5.86 19.79 -9.40
CA ALA A 661 -5.61 18.85 -10.49
C ALA A 661 -4.14 18.86 -10.92
N VAL A 662 -3.53 17.67 -11.02
CA VAL A 662 -2.15 17.48 -11.48
C VAL A 662 -2.16 16.79 -12.84
N PHE A 663 -1.47 17.38 -13.82
CA PHE A 663 -1.30 16.81 -15.17
C PHE A 663 0.11 16.29 -15.32
N TYR A 664 0.26 15.16 -16.01
CA TYR A 664 1.55 14.53 -16.20
C TYR A 664 1.76 13.95 -17.59
N ILE A 665 3.03 13.78 -17.93
CA ILE A 665 3.48 13.06 -19.12
C ILE A 665 4.69 12.22 -18.76
N GLY A 666 4.83 11.07 -19.41
CA GLY A 666 6.01 10.23 -19.22
C GLY A 666 6.29 9.31 -20.39
N VAL A 667 7.50 8.78 -20.39
CA VAL A 667 8.00 7.83 -21.39
C VAL A 667 8.55 6.61 -20.67
N ARG A 668 8.11 5.42 -21.10
CA ARG A 668 8.65 4.13 -20.67
C ARG A 668 9.36 3.47 -21.83
N VAL A 669 10.58 3.02 -21.61
CA VAL A 669 11.39 2.29 -22.59
C VAL A 669 11.65 0.90 -22.06
N ASN A 670 11.43 -0.11 -22.89
CA ASN A 670 11.77 -1.50 -22.60
C ASN A 670 12.45 -2.09 -23.84
N TRP A 671 13.76 -2.29 -23.76
CA TRP A 671 14.58 -2.66 -24.92
C TRP A 671 14.47 -4.13 -25.33
N ASN A 672 14.03 -5.01 -24.42
CA ASN A 672 14.06 -6.45 -24.66
C ASN A 672 12.68 -7.08 -24.86
N LYS A 673 11.68 -6.27 -25.18
CA LYS A 673 10.37 -6.76 -25.63
C LYS A 673 10.48 -7.18 -27.12
N ILE A 674 10.89 -8.42 -27.37
CA ILE A 674 10.80 -9.06 -28.68
C ILE A 674 9.42 -9.69 -28.85
#